data_feec8023d2cf6cfdf0a40ba6c7addd35
#
_entry.id   feec8023d2cf6cfdf0a40ba6c7addd35
#
_cell.length_a   1.000
_cell.length_b   1.000
_cell.length_c   1.000
_cell.angle_alpha   90.00
_cell.angle_beta   90.00
_cell.angle_gamma   90.00
#
_symmetry.space_group_name_H-M   'P 1'
#
loop_
_entity.id
_entity.type
_entity.pdbx_description
1 polymer ?
#
loop_
_entity_poly.entity_id
_entity_poly.type
_entity_poly.pdbx_seq_one_letter_code
_entity_poly.pdbx_strand_id
1 'polypeptide(L)'
;MANRYILFFLFILGFIQSGFCQHYTIKGRVVDNKNKSPMEFVTVYLPGYELWAISNEKGAFTINQVPAGKVKITAQYLGYVTQTLDIDVQKNIEDLLITLQESNLTLNEVVVTAQKKTSDPTTSYTIDRATLDHAQILNVSSLSTLLPGGKSTGDQNLASSDERIALRSGSSEMGNASFGTAITVDGVRLQNNSEMSETKGVGLRNIGSSNIESVEIITGIPSVEYGDLSNGIVKINTRKGKTPFIIELATQPKTKQIAISKGFLLGDRAGTINTSLERTKSTSDLASPHTAYDRNSLTLTYSNTLNRKAQRPLSLNAGFTGNIGGYNSEADPDAFKDTYTKTRDYTFRGNIGLNWLLNRPWITNLSLTASMSYSDKLSKVNTNKSSASTQPLIHSTQEGYFIASNYDENPNAEIILSPTGYWYQLAYTDNKPVSYAVKLKADWAKRWGKISNRIMLGAELNSSGNKGRGLYYDDMRYAPTWREYRYDELPFLNNIAGYLEDRIILPLGENSSSLELTAGVRSDITYIKNSEYGTVNSFSPRFNAQYTLWKNADKWVSNLNVYGGVGKSVKLPSFEVLYPSPSYSDKLAFAPGTMSDGTTFYAYSTIPSKAIYNPDLKWQYTRQAEIGMEATIKGTRVSVSAFRNRTYNPYMRTNVYTPYSYNLTTQEHLNNCEIPSANRVYSIDQQTGIVTVTDKTGAYPSQELSYNTRNTFKSNIQYRNGSPVERMGLDWIIDFAQIPALRTSVRLDGNYYYYKGIEENLIAWMPSSASNMADGNPYKYVGYYGGSSITSTSSSTSASVSNGSLSKQLNMNLTITTHIPKIRMILSMRIEGSFYNYKKNLSEYSNGESRGFALENAGDYFSTDYDIYGKNKYVAVYPLYYSTWEDPDTRIPFAEKFAWAKENDTALYNELAKLVTKSSTSYYFNPNKISSYFSANINLTKEIGDFASISFYANNFFNHMGRVKSSQNNQESSLYNSSYIPQFYYGLSIRLKL
;
A
#
# COMPACT_ATOMS: atom_id res chain seq x y z
N MET A 1 -1.03 -34.36 -16.84
CA MET A 1 -1.32 -33.05 -17.48
C MET A 1 -0.07 -32.29 -17.94
N ALA A 2 1.11 -32.54 -17.39
CA ALA A 2 2.36 -31.87 -17.77
C ALA A 2 2.82 -32.15 -19.22
N ASN A 3 2.63 -33.35 -19.75
CA ASN A 3 3.09 -33.72 -21.10
C ASN A 3 2.33 -33.05 -22.26
N ARG A 4 1.12 -32.54 -22.07
CA ARG A 4 0.39 -31.83 -23.13
C ARG A 4 0.85 -30.38 -23.31
N TYR A 5 1.42 -29.76 -22.30
CA TYR A 5 1.95 -28.39 -22.39
C TYR A 5 3.35 -28.34 -22.99
N ILE A 6 4.17 -29.42 -22.82
CA ILE A 6 5.48 -29.54 -23.42
C ILE A 6 5.34 -29.73 -24.94
N LEU A 7 4.35 -30.47 -25.41
CA LEU A 7 4.09 -30.63 -26.84
C LEU A 7 3.62 -29.34 -27.52
N PHE A 8 2.83 -28.52 -26.84
CA PHE A 8 2.41 -27.21 -27.34
C PHE A 8 3.60 -26.23 -27.42
N PHE A 9 4.53 -26.31 -26.48
CA PHE A 9 5.75 -25.51 -26.45
C PHE A 9 6.75 -25.96 -27.55
N LEU A 10 6.85 -27.24 -27.80
CA LEU A 10 7.68 -27.82 -28.90
C LEU A 10 7.08 -27.53 -30.29
N PHE A 11 5.76 -27.41 -30.41
CA PHE A 11 5.09 -27.04 -31.65
C PHE A 11 5.34 -25.60 -32.05
N ILE A 12 5.52 -24.70 -31.08
CA ILE A 12 5.89 -23.28 -31.29
C ILE A 12 7.38 -23.18 -31.72
N LEU A 13 8.26 -24.03 -31.22
CA LEU A 13 9.68 -24.06 -31.57
C LEU A 13 9.95 -24.66 -32.94
N GLY A 14 9.01 -25.40 -33.52
CA GLY A 14 9.19 -26.10 -34.82
C GLY A 14 9.04 -25.23 -36.08
N PHE A 15 8.64 -23.96 -35.97
CA PHE A 15 8.47 -23.07 -37.12
C PHE A 15 9.65 -22.10 -37.36
N ILE A 16 10.90 -22.53 -37.08
CA ILE A 16 12.07 -21.73 -37.41
C ILE A 16 12.49 -22.07 -38.87
N GLN A 17 11.76 -21.53 -39.81
CA GLN A 17 12.31 -21.41 -41.20
C GLN A 17 12.96 -20.02 -41.36
N SER A 18 14.21 -19.99 -41.70
CA SER A 18 15.03 -18.82 -41.98
C SER A 18 14.51 -18.05 -43.20
N GLY A 19 13.53 -17.14 -42.97
CA GLY A 19 13.19 -16.13 -43.97
C GLY A 19 14.28 -15.04 -43.99
N PHE A 20 14.89 -14.73 -45.09
CA PHE A 20 15.76 -13.57 -45.26
C PHE A 20 14.95 -12.30 -45.06
N CYS A 21 15.06 -11.68 -43.89
CA CYS A 21 14.46 -10.38 -43.61
C CYS A 21 15.42 -9.29 -44.09
N GLN A 22 14.97 -8.42 -44.99
CA GLN A 22 15.74 -7.25 -45.39
C GLN A 22 15.75 -6.25 -44.25
N HIS A 23 16.94 -5.92 -43.78
CA HIS A 23 17.16 -4.89 -42.79
C HIS A 23 17.75 -3.64 -43.44
N TYR A 24 17.25 -2.48 -43.02
CA TYR A 24 17.68 -1.20 -43.52
C TYR A 24 18.31 -0.36 -42.41
N THR A 25 19.03 0.68 -42.84
CA THR A 25 19.61 1.65 -41.92
C THR A 25 18.89 2.98 -42.10
N ILE A 26 18.53 3.61 -40.98
CA ILE A 26 18.04 4.98 -40.96
C ILE A 26 19.15 5.87 -40.40
N LYS A 27 19.64 6.80 -41.24
CA LYS A 27 20.49 7.89 -40.82
C LYS A 27 19.73 9.19 -40.90
N GLY A 28 19.94 10.07 -39.92
CA GLY A 28 19.26 11.36 -39.89
C GLY A 28 19.97 12.36 -39.00
N ARG A 29 19.38 13.54 -38.91
CA ARG A 29 19.81 14.59 -37.97
C ARG A 29 18.64 15.10 -37.16
N VAL A 30 18.94 15.47 -35.92
CA VAL A 30 17.99 16.16 -35.04
C VAL A 30 18.45 17.60 -34.87
N VAL A 31 17.54 18.53 -35.07
CA VAL A 31 17.81 19.97 -34.96
C VAL A 31 16.74 20.65 -34.14
N ASP A 32 17.13 21.73 -33.48
CA ASP A 32 16.20 22.63 -32.79
C ASP A 32 15.31 23.37 -33.81
N ASN A 33 14.01 23.45 -33.53
CA ASN A 33 13.05 24.06 -34.44
C ASN A 33 13.23 25.57 -34.60
N LYS A 34 13.68 26.26 -33.55
CA LYS A 34 13.80 27.75 -33.47
C LYS A 34 15.04 28.26 -34.20
N ASN A 35 16.20 27.69 -33.88
CA ASN A 35 17.48 28.18 -34.36
C ASN A 35 18.18 27.24 -35.35
N LYS A 36 17.55 26.08 -35.65
CA LYS A 36 18.06 25.02 -36.54
C LYS A 36 19.44 24.48 -36.15
N SER A 37 19.86 24.75 -34.92
CA SER A 37 21.13 24.20 -34.41
C SER A 37 21.06 22.68 -34.25
N PRO A 38 22.14 21.94 -34.48
CA PRO A 38 22.18 20.50 -34.25
C PRO A 38 21.98 20.19 -32.76
N MET A 39 21.20 19.17 -32.47
CA MET A 39 20.92 18.76 -31.11
C MET A 39 21.64 17.47 -30.78
N GLU A 40 22.54 17.56 -29.83
CA GLU A 40 23.27 16.41 -29.27
C GLU A 40 22.47 15.75 -28.16
N PHE A 41 22.67 14.43 -27.96
CA PHE A 41 22.03 13.60 -26.91
C PHE A 41 20.53 13.36 -27.07
N VAL A 42 19.96 13.61 -28.20
CA VAL A 42 18.57 13.23 -28.45
C VAL A 42 18.48 11.73 -28.58
N THR A 43 17.59 11.11 -27.80
CA THR A 43 17.25 9.70 -27.95
C THR A 43 16.27 9.54 -29.11
N VAL A 44 16.68 8.83 -30.15
CA VAL A 44 15.85 8.48 -31.31
C VAL A 44 15.59 6.97 -31.25
N TYR A 45 14.36 6.57 -31.24
CA TYR A 45 14.02 5.15 -31.08
C TYR A 45 12.79 4.73 -31.90
N LEU A 46 12.69 3.44 -32.15
CA LEU A 46 11.56 2.82 -32.83
C LEU A 46 10.70 2.09 -31.78
N PRO A 47 9.54 2.63 -31.39
CA PRO A 47 8.65 1.97 -30.43
C PRO A 47 8.29 0.56 -30.88
N GLY A 48 8.42 -0.42 -30.00
CA GLY A 48 8.11 -1.84 -30.28
C GLY A 48 9.22 -2.66 -30.88
N TYR A 49 10.36 -2.06 -31.27
CA TYR A 49 11.52 -2.77 -31.85
C TYR A 49 12.74 -2.77 -30.95
N GLU A 50 12.72 -2.05 -29.83
CA GLU A 50 13.90 -1.86 -28.95
C GLU A 50 15.15 -1.35 -29.66
N LEU A 51 14.98 -0.77 -30.87
CA LEU A 51 16.04 -0.15 -31.65
C LEU A 51 16.09 1.34 -31.30
N TRP A 52 17.24 1.84 -30.93
CA TRP A 52 17.43 3.23 -30.58
C TRP A 52 18.84 3.73 -30.96
N ALA A 53 18.99 5.01 -31.05
CA ALA A 53 20.24 5.70 -31.24
C ALA A 53 20.24 7.00 -30.44
N ILE A 54 21.43 7.59 -30.27
CA ILE A 54 21.57 8.92 -29.69
C ILE A 54 22.27 9.81 -30.67
N SER A 55 21.76 11.03 -30.87
CA SER A 55 22.37 12.02 -31.74
C SER A 55 23.72 12.50 -31.18
N ASN A 56 24.69 12.69 -32.08
CA ASN A 56 26.02 13.21 -31.76
C ASN A 56 26.04 14.76 -31.77
N GLU A 57 27.19 15.35 -31.54
CA GLU A 57 27.46 16.81 -31.57
C GLU A 57 26.97 17.54 -32.83
N LYS A 58 26.87 16.83 -33.97
CA LYS A 58 26.33 17.37 -35.25
C LYS A 58 24.83 17.07 -35.39
N GLY A 59 24.16 16.61 -34.33
CA GLY A 59 22.77 16.16 -34.32
C GLY A 59 22.56 14.83 -35.09
N ALA A 60 23.60 14.21 -35.67
CA ALA A 60 23.45 13.02 -36.50
C ALA A 60 23.22 11.75 -35.67
N PHE A 61 22.31 10.90 -36.10
CA PHE A 61 22.02 9.58 -35.53
C PHE A 61 21.99 8.50 -36.60
N THR A 62 22.17 7.25 -36.19
CA THR A 62 22.08 6.08 -37.07
C THR A 62 21.41 4.93 -36.34
N ILE A 63 20.32 4.41 -36.86
CA ILE A 63 19.62 3.23 -36.39
C ILE A 63 19.78 2.13 -37.43
N ASN A 64 20.42 1.03 -37.06
CA ASN A 64 20.62 -0.12 -37.93
C ASN A 64 19.59 -1.20 -37.67
N GLN A 65 19.50 -2.17 -38.61
CA GLN A 65 18.61 -3.31 -38.54
C GLN A 65 17.12 -2.93 -38.45
N VAL A 66 16.77 -1.80 -39.02
CA VAL A 66 15.37 -1.34 -39.08
C VAL A 66 14.63 -2.25 -40.05
N PRO A 67 13.49 -2.82 -39.68
CA PRO A 67 12.70 -3.67 -40.54
C PRO A 67 12.08 -2.90 -41.73
N ALA A 68 11.85 -3.55 -42.83
CA ALA A 68 11.09 -3.02 -43.95
C ALA A 68 9.63 -2.75 -43.58
N GLY A 69 9.06 -1.68 -44.10
CA GLY A 69 7.65 -1.29 -43.96
C GLY A 69 7.43 -0.06 -43.06
N LYS A 70 6.18 0.22 -42.77
CA LYS A 70 5.81 1.40 -41.96
C LYS A 70 6.26 1.24 -40.52
N VAL A 71 7.11 2.12 -40.06
CA VAL A 71 7.61 2.18 -38.68
C VAL A 71 7.41 3.57 -38.10
N LYS A 72 7.25 3.62 -36.79
CA LYS A 72 7.25 4.90 -36.06
C LYS A 72 8.66 5.14 -35.55
N ILE A 73 9.17 6.34 -35.81
CA ILE A 73 10.41 6.82 -35.21
C ILE A 73 10.06 7.94 -34.25
N THR A 74 10.53 7.83 -33.01
CA THR A 74 10.28 8.81 -31.98
C THR A 74 11.59 9.43 -31.54
N ALA A 75 11.67 10.75 -31.54
CA ALA A 75 12.79 11.51 -31.00
C ALA A 75 12.36 12.20 -29.69
N GLN A 76 13.15 11.97 -28.66
CA GLN A 76 12.89 12.50 -27.33
C GLN A 76 14.14 13.17 -26.78
N TYR A 77 13.96 14.40 -26.31
CA TYR A 77 14.98 15.15 -25.62
C TYR A 77 14.35 15.94 -24.47
N LEU A 78 15.02 15.96 -23.33
CA LEU A 78 14.47 16.63 -22.18
C LEU A 78 14.41 18.14 -22.37
N GLY A 79 13.26 18.74 -22.04
CA GLY A 79 13.00 20.16 -22.32
C GLY A 79 12.49 20.43 -23.74
N TYR A 80 12.22 19.39 -24.53
CA TYR A 80 11.64 19.48 -25.87
C TYR A 80 10.40 18.60 -26.01
N VAL A 81 9.49 19.00 -26.87
CA VAL A 81 8.31 18.22 -27.21
C VAL A 81 8.75 16.94 -27.94
N THR A 82 8.34 15.77 -27.44
CA THR A 82 8.63 14.50 -28.09
C THR A 82 8.00 14.46 -29.48
N GLN A 83 8.81 14.23 -30.50
CA GLN A 83 8.38 14.16 -31.90
C GLN A 83 8.30 12.70 -32.34
N THR A 84 7.16 12.29 -32.92
CA THR A 84 6.98 10.97 -33.55
C THR A 84 6.62 11.15 -35.00
N LEU A 85 7.35 10.46 -35.88
CA LEU A 85 7.15 10.44 -37.32
C LEU A 85 6.80 9.03 -37.78
N ASP A 86 5.80 8.92 -38.65
CA ASP A 86 5.50 7.67 -39.37
C ASP A 86 6.33 7.64 -40.67
N ILE A 87 7.20 6.65 -40.83
CA ILE A 87 8.07 6.49 -42.00
C ILE A 87 7.86 5.11 -42.63
N ASP A 88 7.93 5.05 -43.95
CA ASP A 88 7.88 3.79 -44.71
C ASP A 88 9.32 3.43 -45.15
N VAL A 89 9.86 2.39 -44.58
CA VAL A 89 11.25 1.94 -44.76
C VAL A 89 11.27 0.85 -45.80
N GLN A 90 11.46 1.22 -47.06
CA GLN A 90 11.61 0.29 -48.20
C GLN A 90 13.07 0.18 -48.70
N LYS A 91 13.92 1.11 -48.28
CA LYS A 91 15.38 1.19 -48.55
C LYS A 91 16.09 1.90 -47.42
N ASN A 92 17.42 1.93 -47.45
CA ASN A 92 18.19 2.76 -46.52
C ASN A 92 17.76 4.23 -46.64
N ILE A 93 17.54 4.86 -45.50
CA ILE A 93 17.22 6.29 -45.38
C ILE A 93 18.50 6.98 -44.93
N GLU A 94 19.03 7.91 -45.70
CA GLU A 94 20.35 8.50 -45.45
C GLU A 94 20.25 9.92 -44.83
N ASP A 95 19.12 10.62 -44.93
CA ASP A 95 19.00 12.03 -44.50
C ASP A 95 17.60 12.33 -43.89
N LEU A 96 17.26 11.66 -42.80
CA LEU A 96 16.02 11.95 -42.09
C LEU A 96 16.22 13.17 -41.16
N LEU A 97 15.52 14.25 -41.45
CA LEU A 97 15.54 15.43 -40.60
C LEU A 97 14.41 15.36 -39.54
N ILE A 98 14.80 15.40 -38.27
CA ILE A 98 13.85 15.50 -37.14
C ILE A 98 14.05 16.87 -36.49
N THR A 99 12.99 17.66 -36.41
CA THR A 99 13.00 18.97 -35.73
C THR A 99 12.31 18.84 -34.39
N LEU A 100 13.01 19.17 -33.32
CA LEU A 100 12.42 19.22 -31.99
C LEU A 100 12.10 20.65 -31.61
N GLN A 101 10.93 20.87 -31.11
CA GLN A 101 10.50 22.14 -30.55
C GLN A 101 10.79 22.14 -29.06
N GLU A 102 11.47 23.19 -28.60
CA GLU A 102 11.68 23.37 -27.15
C GLU A 102 10.32 23.33 -26.46
N SER A 103 10.22 22.49 -25.42
CA SER A 103 9.06 22.49 -24.55
C SER A 103 9.08 23.78 -23.74
N ASN A 104 8.66 24.85 -24.40
CA ASN A 104 8.35 26.08 -23.68
C ASN A 104 7.17 25.80 -22.76
N LEU A 105 6.96 26.64 -21.75
CA LEU A 105 5.71 26.73 -21.00
C LEU A 105 4.51 27.07 -21.93
N THR A 106 4.61 26.78 -23.26
CA THR A 106 3.50 26.98 -24.16
C THR A 106 2.40 26.00 -23.79
N LEU A 107 1.28 26.57 -23.42
CA LEU A 107 0.02 25.92 -23.11
C LEU A 107 -0.57 25.21 -24.34
N ASN A 108 0.16 24.25 -24.88
CA ASN A 108 -0.37 23.35 -25.89
C ASN A 108 -1.19 22.27 -25.17
N GLU A 109 -2.47 22.25 -25.39
CA GLU A 109 -3.44 21.24 -24.97
C GLU A 109 -3.08 20.46 -23.68
N VAL A 110 -3.07 21.15 -22.53
CA VAL A 110 -2.92 20.47 -21.23
C VAL A 110 -4.18 19.66 -20.97
N VAL A 111 -4.02 18.35 -20.84
CA VAL A 111 -5.08 17.48 -20.35
C VAL A 111 -4.98 17.41 -18.82
N VAL A 112 -6.05 17.80 -18.15
CA VAL A 112 -6.08 18.04 -16.69
C VAL A 112 -6.18 16.78 -15.86
N THR A 113 -6.25 15.61 -16.50
CA THR A 113 -6.43 14.30 -15.83
C THR A 113 -5.56 13.23 -16.49
N ALA A 114 -5.41 12.09 -15.82
CA ALA A 114 -4.67 10.97 -16.36
C ALA A 114 -5.18 10.51 -17.72
N GLN A 115 -4.27 10.34 -18.68
CA GLN A 115 -4.59 9.89 -20.03
C GLN A 115 -4.36 8.39 -20.16
N LYS A 116 -5.28 7.68 -20.82
CA LYS A 116 -5.07 6.27 -21.12
C LYS A 116 -4.03 6.13 -22.25
N LYS A 117 -3.07 5.22 -22.06
CA LYS A 117 -2.03 4.90 -23.04
C LYS A 117 -2.57 3.89 -24.05
N THR A 118 -2.80 4.34 -25.29
CA THR A 118 -3.46 3.56 -26.36
C THR A 118 -2.62 2.39 -26.88
N SER A 119 -1.31 2.40 -26.64
CA SER A 119 -0.37 1.39 -27.17
C SER A 119 -0.20 0.16 -26.30
N ASP A 120 -0.84 0.12 -25.13
CA ASP A 120 -0.67 -0.98 -24.18
C ASP A 120 -1.85 -1.95 -24.26
N PRO A 121 -1.61 -3.27 -24.32
CA PRO A 121 -2.66 -4.29 -24.32
C PRO A 121 -3.32 -4.48 -22.93
N THR A 122 -3.18 -3.52 -22.06
CA THR A 122 -3.74 -3.47 -20.69
C THR A 122 -4.17 -2.07 -20.33
N THR A 123 -4.98 -1.92 -19.28
CA THR A 123 -5.38 -0.60 -18.81
C THR A 123 -4.22 0.09 -18.09
N SER A 124 -3.69 1.12 -18.71
CA SER A 124 -2.66 1.99 -18.17
C SER A 124 -2.96 3.46 -18.42
N TYR A 125 -2.54 4.31 -17.48
CA TYR A 125 -2.75 5.76 -17.51
C TYR A 125 -1.42 6.47 -17.37
N THR A 126 -1.25 7.58 -18.09
CA THR A 126 -0.08 8.44 -17.97
C THR A 126 -0.50 9.83 -17.51
N ILE A 127 0.25 10.38 -16.59
CA ILE A 127 0.14 11.76 -16.08
C ILE A 127 1.46 12.43 -16.38
N ASP A 128 1.44 13.45 -17.21
CA ASP A 128 2.62 14.23 -17.58
C ASP A 128 2.89 15.40 -16.61
N ARG A 129 4.03 16.05 -16.79
CA ARG A 129 4.42 17.19 -15.96
C ARG A 129 3.43 18.35 -16.06
N ALA A 130 2.90 18.63 -17.22
CA ALA A 130 1.95 19.73 -17.43
C ALA A 130 0.67 19.52 -16.64
N THR A 131 0.16 18.29 -16.62
CA THR A 131 -0.98 17.89 -15.79
C THR A 131 -0.67 18.03 -14.29
N LEU A 132 0.52 17.59 -13.84
CA LEU A 132 0.93 17.70 -12.45
C LEU A 132 1.04 19.16 -11.99
N ASP A 133 1.60 20.04 -12.84
CA ASP A 133 1.73 21.46 -12.56
C ASP A 133 0.37 22.16 -12.49
N HIS A 134 -0.53 21.85 -13.42
CA HIS A 134 -1.86 22.42 -13.44
C HIS A 134 -2.73 21.94 -12.26
N ALA A 135 -2.61 20.67 -11.88
CA ALA A 135 -3.30 20.09 -10.72
C ALA A 135 -2.66 20.44 -9.38
N GLN A 136 -1.44 21.02 -9.38
CA GLN A 136 -0.67 21.40 -8.18
C GLN A 136 -0.53 20.27 -7.16
N ILE A 137 -0.07 19.11 -7.62
CA ILE A 137 0.12 17.93 -6.77
C ILE A 137 1.34 18.16 -5.84
N LEU A 138 1.09 18.35 -4.56
CA LEU A 138 2.12 18.47 -3.51
C LEU A 138 2.32 17.17 -2.73
N ASN A 139 1.25 16.40 -2.56
CA ASN A 139 1.29 15.07 -1.98
C ASN A 139 1.07 14.02 -3.07
N VAL A 140 2.02 13.09 -3.21
CA VAL A 140 1.99 12.06 -4.26
C VAL A 140 0.79 11.11 -4.12
N SER A 141 0.24 10.94 -2.93
CA SER A 141 -1.00 10.16 -2.72
C SER A 141 -2.19 10.73 -3.49
N SER A 142 -2.20 12.05 -3.73
CA SER A 142 -3.26 12.75 -4.48
C SER A 142 -3.28 12.42 -5.98
N LEU A 143 -2.30 11.68 -6.50
CA LEU A 143 -2.32 11.18 -7.89
C LEU A 143 -3.56 10.32 -8.21
N SER A 144 -4.11 9.64 -7.22
CA SER A 144 -5.33 8.84 -7.37
C SER A 144 -6.55 9.69 -7.75
N THR A 145 -6.56 10.98 -7.42
CA THR A 145 -7.64 11.91 -7.75
C THR A 145 -7.75 12.20 -9.26
N LEU A 146 -6.65 12.00 -9.98
CA LEU A 146 -6.56 12.22 -11.44
C LEU A 146 -7.02 11.00 -12.26
N LEU A 147 -7.24 9.85 -11.62
CA LEU A 147 -7.76 8.64 -12.27
C LEU A 147 -9.26 8.78 -12.57
N PRO A 148 -9.82 7.95 -13.50
CA PRO A 148 -11.23 7.98 -13.81
C PRO A 148 -12.12 7.84 -12.57
N GLY A 149 -13.09 8.76 -12.41
CA GLY A 149 -13.97 8.80 -11.23
C GLY A 149 -13.27 9.14 -9.93
N GLY A 150 -11.99 9.54 -9.96
CA GLY A 150 -11.25 9.99 -8.78
C GLY A 150 -11.88 11.26 -8.18
N LYS A 151 -11.81 11.39 -6.86
CA LYS A 151 -12.34 12.53 -6.10
C LYS A 151 -11.21 13.34 -5.52
N SER A 152 -11.34 14.66 -5.59
CA SER A 152 -10.40 15.58 -4.95
C SER A 152 -10.41 15.37 -3.44
N THR A 153 -9.23 15.27 -2.86
CA THR A 153 -9.05 15.24 -1.40
C THR A 153 -9.12 16.66 -0.85
N GLY A 154 -9.48 16.81 0.42
CA GLY A 154 -9.66 18.12 1.06
C GLY A 154 -8.40 18.96 1.03
N ASP A 155 -7.39 18.53 1.76
CA ASP A 155 -6.09 19.19 1.75
C ASP A 155 -4.99 18.16 1.43
N GLN A 156 -3.90 18.61 0.80
CA GLN A 156 -2.74 17.76 0.51
C GLN A 156 -1.74 17.80 1.67
N ASN A 157 -2.25 17.77 2.88
CA ASN A 157 -1.50 17.92 4.10
C ASN A 157 -0.63 16.69 4.39
N LEU A 158 0.66 16.89 4.58
CA LEU A 158 1.61 15.84 4.95
C LEU A 158 1.61 15.52 6.45
N ALA A 159 1.07 16.43 7.30
CA ALA A 159 1.06 16.27 8.76
C ALA A 159 -0.14 15.46 9.27
N SER A 160 -1.23 15.29 8.48
CA SER A 160 -2.41 14.55 8.89
C SER A 160 -2.15 13.05 8.91
N SER A 161 -2.47 12.35 7.88
CA SER A 161 -2.24 10.90 7.77
C SER A 161 -1.27 10.58 6.64
N ASP A 162 -0.56 9.48 6.77
CA ASP A 162 0.25 8.93 5.68
C ASP A 162 -0.68 8.19 4.71
N GLU A 163 -1.32 8.92 3.83
CA GLU A 163 -2.23 8.37 2.82
C GLU A 163 -1.48 7.47 1.83
N ARG A 164 -2.16 6.44 1.36
CA ARG A 164 -1.61 5.39 0.51
C ARG A 164 -2.47 5.21 -0.73
N ILE A 165 -1.83 4.89 -1.84
CA ILE A 165 -2.56 4.64 -3.08
C ILE A 165 -3.10 3.22 -3.09
N ALA A 166 -4.41 3.10 -3.24
CA ALA A 166 -5.10 1.85 -3.53
C ALA A 166 -5.77 1.95 -4.91
N LEU A 167 -5.41 1.05 -5.82
CA LEU A 167 -5.94 1.04 -7.17
C LEU A 167 -7.20 0.18 -7.26
N ARG A 168 -8.24 0.65 -7.95
CA ARG A 168 -9.50 -0.07 -8.19
C ARG A 168 -10.10 -0.67 -6.92
N SER A 169 -10.14 0.10 -5.85
CA SER A 169 -10.70 -0.33 -4.57
C SER A 169 -11.42 0.80 -3.86
N GLY A 170 -12.38 0.45 -3.01
CA GLY A 170 -13.02 1.35 -2.08
C GLY A 170 -12.31 1.38 -0.71
N SER A 171 -12.84 2.14 0.22
CA SER A 171 -12.39 2.16 1.60
C SER A 171 -12.90 0.94 2.38
N SER A 172 -12.14 0.49 3.38
CA SER A 172 -12.53 -0.58 4.32
C SER A 172 -12.76 -1.96 3.69
N GLU A 173 -11.90 -2.36 2.77
CA GLU A 173 -11.96 -3.67 2.11
C GLU A 173 -10.98 -4.67 2.75
N MET A 174 -11.38 -5.93 2.79
CA MET A 174 -10.48 -7.04 3.13
C MET A 174 -9.40 -7.22 2.06
N GLY A 175 -8.25 -7.78 2.43
CA GLY A 175 -7.15 -8.05 1.49
C GLY A 175 -6.47 -6.80 0.97
N ASN A 176 -6.41 -5.77 1.77
CA ASN A 176 -5.76 -4.46 1.62
C ASN A 176 -5.14 -4.15 0.23
N ALA A 177 -5.91 -3.50 -0.64
CA ALA A 177 -5.48 -3.21 -2.01
C ALA A 177 -4.24 -2.29 -2.07
N SER A 178 -4.05 -1.40 -1.10
CA SER A 178 -2.88 -0.53 -1.04
C SER A 178 -1.58 -1.31 -0.76
N PHE A 179 -1.64 -2.37 0.06
CA PHE A 179 -0.52 -3.29 0.28
C PHE A 179 -0.11 -4.01 -1.00
N GLY A 180 -1.10 -4.39 -1.82
CA GLY A 180 -0.89 -5.03 -3.11
C GLY A 180 -0.49 -4.09 -4.25
N THR A 181 -0.54 -2.77 -4.06
CA THR A 181 -0.15 -1.77 -5.06
C THR A 181 1.36 -1.55 -5.02
N ALA A 182 2.05 -1.85 -6.11
CA ALA A 182 3.48 -1.59 -6.23
C ALA A 182 3.73 -0.12 -6.60
N ILE A 183 4.77 0.48 -6.01
CA ILE A 183 5.20 1.84 -6.35
C ILE A 183 6.69 1.82 -6.67
N THR A 184 7.07 2.42 -7.80
CA THR A 184 8.47 2.55 -8.21
C THR A 184 8.81 4.00 -8.49
N VAL A 185 10.03 4.41 -8.14
CA VAL A 185 10.61 5.71 -8.49
C VAL A 185 11.89 5.45 -9.28
N ASP A 186 11.94 5.88 -10.54
CA ASP A 186 13.02 5.60 -11.49
C ASP A 186 13.40 4.11 -11.59
N GLY A 187 12.41 3.23 -11.51
CA GLY A 187 12.58 1.78 -11.53
C GLY A 187 12.96 1.16 -10.19
N VAL A 188 13.24 1.96 -9.15
CA VAL A 188 13.47 1.47 -7.78
C VAL A 188 12.12 1.21 -7.12
N ARG A 189 11.89 -0.02 -6.70
CA ARG A 189 10.69 -0.37 -5.96
C ARG A 189 10.76 0.19 -4.54
N LEU A 190 9.68 0.84 -4.12
CA LEU A 190 9.48 1.19 -2.72
C LEU A 190 8.94 -0.05 -1.99
N GLN A 191 9.72 -0.55 -1.07
CA GLN A 191 9.38 -1.74 -0.31
C GLN A 191 8.45 -1.41 0.85
N ASN A 192 7.49 -2.29 1.11
CA ASN A 192 6.61 -2.23 2.26
C ASN A 192 6.57 -3.56 3.05
N ASN A 193 7.43 -4.52 2.68
CA ASN A 193 7.47 -5.83 3.33
C ASN A 193 8.26 -5.80 4.63
N SER A 194 9.37 -5.06 4.70
CA SER A 194 10.29 -5.02 5.86
C SER A 194 9.89 -4.00 6.93
N GLU A 195 8.84 -3.24 6.75
CA GLU A 195 8.24 -2.44 7.82
C GLU A 195 7.49 -3.36 8.79
N MET A 196 7.70 -3.15 10.10
CA MET A 196 6.90 -3.80 11.13
C MET A 196 5.55 -3.10 11.23
N SER A 197 4.76 -3.27 10.22
CA SER A 197 3.38 -2.82 10.13
C SER A 197 2.57 -3.92 9.49
N GLU A 198 1.31 -4.02 9.84
CA GLU A 198 0.38 -4.96 9.22
C GLU A 198 0.38 -4.78 7.69
N THR A 199 -0.57 -5.34 7.00
CA THR A 199 -0.67 -5.30 5.54
C THR A 199 -0.98 -3.88 5.01
N LYS A 200 -0.10 -2.91 5.30
CA LYS A 200 -0.24 -1.51 4.85
C LYS A 200 0.48 -1.27 3.53
N GLY A 201 -0.04 -0.34 2.73
CA GLY A 201 0.61 0.12 1.50
C GLY A 201 1.86 0.96 1.77
N VAL A 202 2.54 1.38 0.70
CA VAL A 202 3.71 2.27 0.78
C VAL A 202 3.30 3.66 1.22
N GLY A 203 3.99 4.21 2.23
CA GLY A 203 3.88 5.63 2.62
C GLY A 203 4.50 6.54 1.56
N LEU A 204 3.82 7.64 1.21
CA LEU A 204 4.19 8.50 0.09
C LEU A 204 4.58 9.92 0.49
N ARG A 205 4.38 10.30 1.75
CA ARG A 205 4.64 11.68 2.21
C ARG A 205 6.11 12.10 2.09
N ASN A 206 7.03 11.15 2.04
CA ASN A 206 8.47 11.40 1.89
C ASN A 206 8.96 11.38 0.43
N ILE A 207 8.05 11.48 -0.56
CA ILE A 207 8.39 11.60 -1.98
C ILE A 207 8.17 13.06 -2.40
N GLY A 208 9.24 13.73 -2.83
CA GLY A 208 9.17 15.08 -3.38
C GLY A 208 8.38 15.10 -4.69
N SER A 209 7.44 16.04 -4.84
CA SER A 209 6.57 16.14 -6.02
C SER A 209 7.14 17.03 -7.12
N SER A 210 8.00 17.98 -6.77
CA SER A 210 8.54 19.00 -7.70
C SER A 210 9.42 18.42 -8.81
N ASN A 211 10.14 17.32 -8.53
CA ASN A 211 11.03 16.67 -9.50
C ASN A 211 10.39 15.53 -10.31
N ILE A 212 9.09 15.30 -10.18
CA ILE A 212 8.39 14.28 -10.97
C ILE A 212 8.19 14.81 -12.39
N GLU A 213 8.64 14.07 -13.40
CA GLU A 213 8.43 14.37 -14.82
C GLU A 213 7.16 13.70 -15.36
N SER A 214 6.95 12.44 -15.00
CA SER A 214 5.75 11.70 -15.40
C SER A 214 5.42 10.60 -14.42
N VAL A 215 4.15 10.21 -14.41
CA VAL A 215 3.66 9.06 -13.67
C VAL A 215 2.90 8.14 -14.62
N GLU A 216 3.22 6.85 -14.60
CA GLU A 216 2.47 5.81 -15.29
C GLU A 216 1.79 4.92 -14.26
N ILE A 217 0.48 4.73 -14.38
CA ILE A 217 -0.33 3.92 -13.47
C ILE A 217 -0.94 2.77 -14.28
N ILE A 218 -0.55 1.54 -13.98
CA ILE A 218 -1.07 0.33 -14.60
C ILE A 218 -2.06 -0.30 -13.63
N THR A 219 -3.33 -0.22 -13.95
CA THR A 219 -4.42 -0.81 -13.15
C THR A 219 -4.85 -2.18 -13.66
N GLY A 220 -4.52 -2.50 -14.91
CA GLY A 220 -4.74 -3.81 -15.54
C GLY A 220 -3.65 -4.83 -15.19
N ILE A 221 -3.38 -5.75 -16.10
CA ILE A 221 -2.43 -6.84 -15.90
C ILE A 221 -1.04 -6.39 -16.36
N PRO A 222 -0.10 -6.12 -15.42
CA PRO A 222 1.24 -5.63 -15.79
C PRO A 222 2.11 -6.74 -16.39
N SER A 223 3.20 -6.37 -17.06
CA SER A 223 4.24 -7.31 -17.54
C SER A 223 4.76 -8.19 -16.40
N VAL A 224 5.21 -9.40 -16.71
CA VAL A 224 5.83 -10.34 -15.76
C VAL A 224 7.15 -9.82 -15.18
N GLU A 225 7.73 -8.80 -15.78
CA GLU A 225 8.87 -8.06 -15.23
C GLU A 225 8.61 -7.53 -13.81
N TYR A 226 7.34 -7.26 -13.48
CA TYR A 226 6.96 -6.72 -12.17
C TYR A 226 6.42 -7.83 -11.26
N GLY A 227 7.13 -8.10 -10.17
CA GLY A 227 6.74 -9.02 -9.11
C GLY A 227 6.29 -8.34 -7.84
N ASP A 228 5.96 -9.14 -6.81
CA ASP A 228 5.58 -8.70 -5.47
C ASP A 228 4.45 -7.64 -5.46
N LEU A 229 3.41 -7.87 -6.23
CA LEU A 229 2.23 -7.01 -6.33
C LEU A 229 0.96 -7.86 -6.54
N SER A 230 -0.19 -7.34 -6.15
CA SER A 230 -1.48 -8.01 -6.39
C SER A 230 -2.57 -7.07 -6.93
N ASN A 231 -2.32 -5.76 -6.99
CA ASN A 231 -3.36 -4.76 -7.33
C ASN A 231 -2.93 -3.66 -8.31
N GLY A 232 -1.86 -3.86 -9.06
CA GLY A 232 -1.36 -2.88 -10.03
C GLY A 232 -0.07 -2.18 -9.60
N ILE A 233 0.38 -1.22 -10.41
CA ILE A 233 1.67 -0.52 -10.21
C ILE A 233 1.58 0.96 -10.56
N VAL A 234 2.22 1.80 -9.76
CA VAL A 234 2.46 3.23 -10.00
C VAL A 234 3.95 3.42 -10.25
N LYS A 235 4.29 3.94 -11.43
CA LYS A 235 5.67 4.19 -11.86
C LYS A 235 5.90 5.70 -11.92
N ILE A 236 6.75 6.22 -11.07
CA ILE A 236 7.12 7.62 -10.98
C ILE A 236 8.47 7.79 -11.65
N ASN A 237 8.56 8.68 -12.62
CA ASN A 237 9.80 9.03 -13.29
C ASN A 237 10.19 10.45 -12.93
N THR A 238 11.43 10.63 -12.47
CA THR A 238 11.99 11.95 -12.17
C THR A 238 12.63 12.59 -13.39
N ARG A 239 12.84 13.91 -13.33
CA ARG A 239 13.51 14.67 -14.39
C ARG A 239 14.96 14.20 -14.59
N LYS A 240 15.36 14.07 -15.86
CA LYS A 240 16.71 13.64 -16.26
C LYS A 240 17.25 14.58 -17.34
N GLY A 241 18.58 14.61 -17.47
CA GLY A 241 19.26 15.37 -18.51
C GLY A 241 19.35 16.88 -18.27
N LYS A 242 19.62 17.64 -19.33
CA LYS A 242 19.76 19.11 -19.28
C LYS A 242 18.37 19.76 -19.13
N THR A 243 18.19 20.58 -18.12
CA THR A 243 16.97 21.39 -17.91
C THR A 243 17.36 22.82 -17.58
N PRO A 244 16.50 23.84 -17.88
CA PRO A 244 16.71 25.20 -17.42
C PRO A 244 16.73 25.27 -15.89
N PHE A 245 17.13 26.40 -15.35
CA PHE A 245 16.99 26.66 -13.93
C PHE A 245 15.52 26.96 -13.62
N ILE A 246 14.93 26.19 -12.72
CA ILE A 246 13.51 26.27 -12.38
C ILE A 246 13.39 26.52 -10.87
N ILE A 247 12.62 27.54 -10.50
CA ILE A 247 12.20 27.79 -9.13
C ILE A 247 10.68 27.58 -9.07
N GLU A 248 10.23 26.78 -8.14
CA GLU A 248 8.80 26.50 -7.89
C GLU A 248 8.45 26.93 -6.47
N LEU A 249 7.44 27.78 -6.34
CA LEU A 249 6.88 28.22 -5.06
C LEU A 249 5.40 27.77 -5.04
N ALA A 250 5.00 27.02 -4.06
CA ALA A 250 3.60 26.61 -3.91
C ALA A 250 3.12 26.85 -2.49
N THR A 251 1.92 27.37 -2.38
CA THR A 251 1.26 27.62 -1.10
C THR A 251 -0.16 27.16 -1.13
N GLN A 252 -0.52 26.46 -0.09
CA GLN A 252 -1.87 26.02 0.26
C GLN A 252 -2.11 26.44 1.71
N PRO A 253 -3.36 26.45 2.22
CA PRO A 253 -3.62 26.93 3.58
C PRO A 253 -2.72 26.30 4.64
N LYS A 254 -2.50 24.97 4.54
CA LYS A 254 -1.72 24.22 5.52
C LYS A 254 -0.33 23.78 5.02
N THR A 255 -0.01 23.96 3.73
CA THR A 255 1.23 23.44 3.12
C THR A 255 1.94 24.53 2.32
N LYS A 256 3.23 24.66 2.56
CA LYS A 256 4.11 25.57 1.81
C LYS A 256 5.28 24.76 1.23
N GLN A 257 5.60 25.00 -0.03
CA GLN A 257 6.70 24.34 -0.74
C GLN A 257 7.55 25.34 -1.50
N ILE A 258 8.85 25.14 -1.45
CA ILE A 258 9.82 25.77 -2.33
C ILE A 258 10.68 24.68 -2.95
N ALA A 259 10.89 24.74 -4.26
CA ALA A 259 11.77 23.82 -4.96
C ALA A 259 12.63 24.55 -5.99
N ILE A 260 13.85 24.06 -6.15
CA ILE A 260 14.83 24.57 -7.10
C ILE A 260 15.39 23.38 -7.87
N SER A 261 15.43 23.46 -9.19
CA SER A 261 16.01 22.40 -10.02
C SER A 261 16.77 22.92 -11.22
N LYS A 262 17.82 22.20 -11.61
CA LYS A 262 18.60 22.48 -12.83
C LYS A 262 19.27 21.21 -13.35
N GLY A 263 19.25 21.05 -14.66
CA GLY A 263 20.03 20.03 -15.35
C GLY A 263 21.24 20.63 -16.03
N PHE A 264 22.42 20.15 -15.70
CA PHE A 264 23.71 20.61 -16.23
C PHE A 264 24.23 19.63 -17.27
N LEU A 265 24.80 20.16 -18.35
CA LEU A 265 25.67 19.42 -19.26
C LEU A 265 27.11 19.51 -18.71
N LEU A 266 27.71 18.36 -18.37
CA LEU A 266 29.05 18.29 -17.78
C LEU A 266 30.17 18.37 -18.83
N GLY A 267 29.83 18.42 -20.10
CA GLY A 267 30.71 18.42 -21.26
C GLY A 267 30.37 17.30 -22.25
N ASP A 268 31.00 17.33 -23.44
CA ASP A 268 30.61 16.47 -24.59
C ASP A 268 30.73 14.96 -24.34
N ARG A 269 31.54 14.54 -23.37
CA ARG A 269 31.71 13.12 -23.02
C ARG A 269 31.31 12.78 -21.59
N ALA A 270 31.06 13.77 -20.75
CA ALA A 270 30.83 13.57 -19.34
C ALA A 270 29.34 13.38 -18.98
N GLY A 271 28.42 13.53 -19.96
CA GLY A 271 26.99 13.34 -19.77
C GLY A 271 26.31 14.53 -19.11
N THR A 272 25.19 14.26 -18.45
CA THR A 272 24.35 15.26 -17.80
C THR A 272 24.09 14.90 -16.35
N ILE A 273 23.97 15.92 -15.50
CA ILE A 273 23.50 15.76 -14.13
C ILE A 273 22.29 16.68 -13.91
N ASN A 274 21.22 16.14 -13.39
CA ASN A 274 20.04 16.89 -12.96
C ASN A 274 19.98 16.91 -11.45
N THR A 275 19.82 18.09 -10.87
CA THR A 275 19.76 18.31 -9.42
C THR A 275 18.46 19.00 -9.06
N SER A 276 17.78 18.52 -8.05
CA SER A 276 16.58 19.15 -7.49
C SER A 276 16.65 19.17 -5.97
N LEU A 277 16.35 20.34 -5.42
CA LEU A 277 16.19 20.57 -3.98
C LEU A 277 14.74 21.01 -3.74
N GLU A 278 14.10 20.42 -2.75
CA GLU A 278 12.73 20.75 -2.36
C GLU A 278 12.64 20.84 -0.85
N ARG A 279 11.98 21.87 -0.36
CA ARG A 279 11.53 21.97 1.03
C ARG A 279 10.03 22.13 1.08
N THR A 280 9.35 21.27 1.81
CA THR A 280 7.90 21.31 2.04
C THR A 280 7.63 21.28 3.54
N LYS A 281 6.81 22.20 4.02
CA LYS A 281 6.32 22.22 5.39
C LYS A 281 4.79 22.18 5.37
N SER A 282 4.20 21.21 6.09
CA SER A 282 2.76 21.08 6.26
C SER A 282 2.40 21.14 7.74
N THR A 283 1.40 21.95 8.10
CA THR A 283 0.83 21.98 9.45
C THR A 283 -0.48 21.19 9.49
N SER A 284 -0.78 20.50 10.58
CA SER A 284 -2.02 19.73 10.69
C SER A 284 -3.24 20.64 10.77
N ASP A 285 -3.12 21.74 11.49
CA ASP A 285 -4.14 22.76 11.67
C ASP A 285 -3.48 24.16 11.71
N LEU A 286 -4.19 25.17 11.18
CA LEU A 286 -3.73 26.57 11.26
C LEU A 286 -3.83 27.11 12.68
N ALA A 287 -4.78 26.63 13.47
CA ALA A 287 -4.92 26.97 14.88
C ALA A 287 -3.88 26.27 15.77
N SER A 288 -3.21 25.22 15.28
CA SER A 288 -2.16 24.49 15.98
C SER A 288 -0.90 24.37 15.10
N PRO A 289 -0.17 25.47 14.85
CA PRO A 289 0.99 25.48 13.97
C PRO A 289 2.19 24.68 14.50
N HIS A 290 2.14 24.26 15.77
CA HIS A 290 3.15 23.43 16.44
C HIS A 290 3.15 21.98 15.93
N THR A 291 2.04 21.52 15.33
CA THR A 291 1.96 20.19 14.72
C THR A 291 2.22 20.27 13.21
N ALA A 292 3.39 19.83 12.79
CA ALA A 292 3.84 19.95 11.42
C ALA A 292 4.60 18.72 10.93
N TYR A 293 4.64 18.56 9.61
CA TYR A 293 5.53 17.63 8.92
C TYR A 293 6.46 18.45 8.01
N ASP A 294 7.76 18.24 8.16
CA ASP A 294 8.79 18.84 7.31
C ASP A 294 9.36 17.77 6.36
N ARG A 295 9.54 18.13 5.09
CA ARG A 295 10.20 17.32 4.08
C ARG A 295 11.25 18.17 3.37
N ASN A 296 12.50 17.73 3.42
CA ASN A 296 13.60 18.30 2.66
C ASN A 296 14.14 17.20 1.75
N SER A 297 14.01 17.39 0.44
CA SER A 297 14.40 16.41 -0.57
C SER A 297 15.57 16.90 -1.41
N LEU A 298 16.55 16.04 -1.61
CA LEU A 298 17.62 16.21 -2.61
C LEU A 298 17.49 15.06 -3.61
N THR A 299 17.37 15.39 -4.89
CA THR A 299 17.45 14.40 -5.98
C THR A 299 18.61 14.74 -6.90
N LEU A 300 19.45 13.77 -7.17
CA LEU A 300 20.56 13.83 -8.12
C LEU A 300 20.36 12.72 -9.15
N THR A 301 20.37 13.06 -10.42
CA THR A 301 20.26 12.08 -11.50
C THR A 301 21.35 12.33 -12.52
N TYR A 302 22.27 11.38 -12.66
CA TYR A 302 23.32 11.39 -13.66
C TYR A 302 22.91 10.51 -14.84
N SER A 303 23.10 10.99 -16.06
CA SER A 303 22.86 10.21 -17.29
C SER A 303 24.01 10.43 -18.27
N ASN A 304 24.52 9.33 -18.81
CA ASN A 304 25.57 9.37 -19.82
C ASN A 304 25.35 8.23 -20.83
N THR A 305 25.82 8.44 -22.03
CA THR A 305 25.88 7.39 -23.06
C THR A 305 27.31 7.18 -23.47
N LEU A 306 27.81 5.99 -23.16
CA LEU A 306 29.13 5.54 -23.49
C LEU A 306 29.11 4.82 -24.86
N ASN A 307 30.26 4.62 -25.44
CA ASN A 307 30.44 3.87 -26.69
C ASN A 307 29.66 4.47 -27.89
N ARG A 308 29.58 5.78 -27.97
CA ARG A 308 28.76 6.53 -28.95
C ARG A 308 29.19 6.31 -30.42
N LYS A 309 30.50 6.14 -30.66
CA LYS A 309 31.05 5.92 -32.03
C LYS A 309 30.80 4.52 -32.55
N ALA A 310 30.72 3.54 -31.66
CA ALA A 310 30.31 2.20 -32.02
C ALA A 310 28.77 2.18 -32.08
N GLN A 311 28.20 1.54 -33.07
CA GLN A 311 26.74 1.40 -33.24
C GLN A 311 26.06 0.57 -32.12
N ARG A 312 26.60 0.61 -30.90
CA ARG A 312 26.21 -0.15 -29.73
C ARG A 312 26.32 0.72 -28.47
N PRO A 313 25.47 1.75 -28.35
CA PRO A 313 25.57 2.65 -27.23
C PRO A 313 25.22 1.94 -25.92
N LEU A 314 25.96 2.31 -24.87
CA LEU A 314 25.71 1.89 -23.49
C LEU A 314 25.21 3.11 -22.72
N SER A 315 23.95 3.12 -22.33
CA SER A 315 23.38 4.15 -21.47
C SER A 315 23.62 3.80 -20.00
N LEU A 316 24.22 4.74 -19.29
CA LEU A 316 24.39 4.71 -17.84
C LEU A 316 23.47 5.75 -17.22
N ASN A 317 22.63 5.32 -16.28
CA ASN A 317 21.82 6.19 -15.43
C ASN A 317 22.14 5.88 -13.97
N ALA A 318 22.46 6.89 -13.19
CA ALA A 318 22.64 6.76 -11.76
C ALA A 318 21.77 7.81 -11.06
N GLY A 319 20.99 7.38 -10.09
CA GLY A 319 20.09 8.23 -9.33
C GLY A 319 20.37 8.14 -7.85
N PHE A 320 20.24 9.26 -7.16
CA PHE A 320 20.21 9.33 -5.71
C PHE A 320 19.10 10.27 -5.27
N THR A 321 18.29 9.83 -4.33
CA THR A 321 17.25 10.64 -3.68
C THR A 321 17.39 10.50 -2.17
N GLY A 322 17.63 11.63 -1.50
CA GLY A 322 17.62 11.73 -0.05
C GLY A 322 16.46 12.60 0.42
N ASN A 323 15.70 12.13 1.39
CA ASN A 323 14.71 12.91 2.10
C ASN A 323 15.06 12.96 3.58
N ILE A 324 15.06 14.18 4.13
CA ILE A 324 15.32 14.44 5.54
C ILE A 324 14.17 15.27 6.07
N GLY A 325 13.57 14.83 7.17
CA GLY A 325 12.46 15.53 7.78
C GLY A 325 11.75 14.69 8.82
N GLY A 326 10.48 14.92 8.97
CA GLY A 326 9.65 14.14 9.89
C GLY A 326 8.50 14.93 10.46
N TYR A 327 7.78 14.28 11.33
CA TYR A 327 6.62 14.80 12.02
C TYR A 327 7.01 15.36 13.39
N ASN A 328 6.51 16.54 13.70
CA ASN A 328 6.66 17.15 15.00
C ASN A 328 5.29 17.64 15.48
N SER A 329 4.85 17.12 16.61
CA SER A 329 3.69 17.59 17.34
C SER A 329 4.19 18.04 18.70
N GLU A 330 4.56 19.29 18.82
CA GLU A 330 4.88 19.90 20.11
C GLU A 330 3.60 20.27 20.83
N ALA A 331 3.63 20.23 22.14
CA ALA A 331 2.58 20.81 22.96
C ALA A 331 2.46 22.31 22.67
N ASP A 332 1.26 22.84 22.79
CA ASP A 332 1.03 24.27 22.87
C ASP A 332 1.98 24.84 23.95
N PRO A 333 2.83 25.85 23.66
CA PRO A 333 3.70 26.45 24.67
C PRO A 333 2.96 26.96 25.91
N ASP A 334 1.67 27.28 25.77
CA ASP A 334 0.81 27.71 26.88
C ASP A 334 0.15 26.52 27.62
N ALA A 335 0.38 25.27 27.15
CA ALA A 335 -0.12 24.07 27.83
C ALA A 335 0.81 23.68 28.98
N PHE A 336 0.21 23.31 30.13
CA PHE A 336 0.96 22.85 31.32
C PHE A 336 1.62 21.47 31.16
N LYS A 337 1.57 20.86 29.98
CA LYS A 337 2.03 19.49 29.73
C LYS A 337 3.06 19.47 28.62
N ASP A 338 4.25 18.97 28.93
CA ASP A 338 5.30 18.69 27.95
C ASP A 338 5.05 17.36 27.23
N THR A 339 3.92 17.27 26.49
CA THR A 339 3.56 16.09 25.71
C THR A 339 3.84 16.34 24.23
N TYR A 340 4.54 15.41 23.57
CA TYR A 340 4.87 15.57 22.15
C TYR A 340 5.01 14.22 21.44
N THR A 341 4.88 14.28 20.12
CA THR A 341 5.29 13.19 19.21
C THR A 341 6.26 13.79 18.19
N LYS A 342 7.50 13.35 18.21
CA LYS A 342 8.53 13.74 17.25
C LYS A 342 8.99 12.51 16.47
N THR A 343 8.84 12.53 15.15
CA THR A 343 9.26 11.42 14.30
C THR A 343 10.31 11.89 13.31
N ARG A 344 11.50 11.35 13.38
CA ARG A 344 12.50 11.42 12.33
C ARG A 344 12.07 10.48 11.20
N ASP A 345 11.94 10.98 9.98
CA ASP A 345 11.54 10.20 8.80
C ASP A 345 12.53 10.47 7.66
N TYR A 346 13.70 9.83 7.74
CA TYR A 346 14.75 9.93 6.74
C TYR A 346 14.66 8.76 5.77
N THR A 347 14.79 9.04 4.48
CA THR A 347 14.79 8.01 3.45
C THR A 347 15.87 8.31 2.42
N PHE A 348 16.68 7.31 2.11
CA PHE A 348 17.73 7.39 1.12
C PHE A 348 17.53 6.27 0.08
N ARG A 349 17.56 6.64 -1.18
CA ARG A 349 17.42 5.72 -2.32
C ARG A 349 18.53 5.98 -3.32
N GLY A 350 19.14 4.90 -3.78
CA GLY A 350 20.14 4.95 -4.82
C GLY A 350 19.87 3.89 -5.87
N ASN A 351 20.13 4.21 -7.14
CA ASN A 351 20.04 3.25 -8.23
C ASN A 351 21.11 3.50 -9.27
N ILE A 352 21.53 2.43 -9.92
CA ILE A 352 22.40 2.43 -11.10
C ILE A 352 21.73 1.54 -12.15
N GLY A 353 21.50 2.10 -13.32
CA GLY A 353 20.95 1.39 -14.47
C GLY A 353 21.92 1.46 -15.63
N LEU A 354 22.24 0.30 -16.20
CA LEU A 354 22.99 0.14 -17.43
C LEU A 354 22.04 -0.44 -18.48
N ASN A 355 21.97 0.18 -19.64
CA ASN A 355 21.19 -0.32 -20.75
C ASN A 355 22.07 -0.35 -22.02
N TRP A 356 22.44 -1.55 -22.47
CA TRP A 356 23.37 -1.79 -23.55
C TRP A 356 22.67 -2.28 -24.79
N LEU A 357 22.55 -1.44 -25.78
CA LEU A 357 22.07 -1.83 -27.11
C LEU A 357 23.17 -2.63 -27.82
N LEU A 358 23.11 -3.95 -27.73
CA LEU A 358 24.07 -4.86 -28.35
C LEU A 358 23.81 -5.05 -29.86
N ASN A 359 22.53 -5.03 -30.22
CA ASN A 359 22.06 -5.21 -31.59
C ASN A 359 22.72 -6.40 -32.30
N ARG A 360 22.76 -7.56 -31.62
CA ARG A 360 23.28 -8.82 -32.16
C ARG A 360 22.12 -9.73 -32.59
N PRO A 361 22.33 -10.68 -33.51
CA PRO A 361 21.28 -11.62 -33.98
C PRO A 361 20.61 -12.40 -32.84
N TRP A 362 21.32 -12.65 -31.75
CA TRP A 362 20.87 -13.44 -30.59
C TRP A 362 20.48 -12.59 -29.36
N ILE A 363 20.76 -11.29 -29.33
CA ILE A 363 20.36 -10.36 -28.29
C ILE A 363 20.30 -8.93 -28.84
N THR A 364 19.20 -8.25 -28.62
CA THR A 364 19.03 -6.85 -29.03
C THR A 364 19.53 -5.91 -27.94
N ASN A 365 19.09 -6.11 -26.72
CA ASN A 365 19.36 -5.22 -25.62
C ASN A 365 19.63 -5.99 -24.32
N LEU A 366 20.57 -5.50 -23.52
CA LEU A 366 20.87 -6.02 -22.19
C LEU A 366 20.77 -4.90 -21.17
N SER A 367 19.96 -5.11 -20.13
CA SER A 367 19.78 -4.12 -19.08
C SER A 367 20.14 -4.71 -17.72
N LEU A 368 20.91 -3.96 -16.93
CA LEU A 368 21.22 -4.26 -15.55
C LEU A 368 20.75 -3.07 -14.69
N THR A 369 19.99 -3.34 -13.65
CA THR A 369 19.60 -2.32 -12.67
C THR A 369 19.95 -2.82 -11.28
N ALA A 370 20.69 -2.02 -10.54
CA ALA A 370 20.93 -2.26 -9.11
C ALA A 370 20.35 -1.09 -8.32
N SER A 371 19.70 -1.37 -7.20
CA SER A 371 19.10 -0.35 -6.37
C SER A 371 19.17 -0.71 -4.89
N MET A 372 19.17 0.33 -4.07
CA MET A 372 19.13 0.26 -2.61
C MET A 372 18.14 1.29 -2.09
N SER A 373 17.38 0.93 -1.08
CA SER A 373 16.55 1.85 -0.30
C SER A 373 16.79 1.62 1.19
N TYR A 374 16.96 2.70 1.93
CA TYR A 374 17.10 2.68 3.38
C TYR A 374 16.23 3.78 3.97
N SER A 375 15.49 3.46 5.01
CA SER A 375 14.74 4.45 5.79
C SER A 375 15.18 4.40 7.25
N ASP A 376 15.24 5.57 7.89
CA ASP A 376 15.50 5.72 9.32
C ASP A 376 14.32 6.47 9.93
N LYS A 377 13.40 5.70 10.52
CA LYS A 377 12.19 6.20 11.16
C LYS A 377 12.31 6.00 12.67
N LEU A 378 12.58 7.09 13.38
CA LEU A 378 12.62 7.08 14.83
C LEU A 378 11.51 7.97 15.38
N SER A 379 10.50 7.37 15.98
CA SER A 379 9.42 8.08 16.66
C SER A 379 9.73 8.20 18.15
N LYS A 380 9.61 9.41 18.68
CA LYS A 380 9.70 9.73 20.11
C LYS A 380 8.34 10.24 20.55
N VAL A 381 7.73 9.56 21.52
CA VAL A 381 6.43 9.90 22.05
C VAL A 381 6.55 10.13 23.55
N ASN A 382 6.40 11.40 23.96
CA ASN A 382 6.38 11.78 25.37
C ASN A 382 4.93 11.99 25.81
N THR A 383 4.48 11.17 26.76
CA THR A 383 3.10 11.20 27.27
C THR A 383 3.10 11.43 28.74
N ASN A 384 2.13 12.23 29.23
CA ASN A 384 1.89 12.40 30.64
C ASN A 384 1.12 11.17 31.18
N LYS A 385 1.58 10.63 32.30
CA LYS A 385 0.98 9.52 33.02
C LYS A 385 0.74 9.93 34.46
N SER A 386 -0.23 9.27 35.12
CA SER A 386 -0.50 9.47 36.52
C SER A 386 -1.06 8.20 37.15
N SER A 387 -0.71 7.97 38.41
CA SER A 387 -1.31 6.92 39.23
C SER A 387 -1.41 7.37 40.68
N ALA A 388 -2.53 7.06 41.31
CA ALA A 388 -2.71 7.33 42.74
C ALA A 388 -1.98 6.32 43.63
N SER A 389 -1.65 5.13 43.09
CA SER A 389 -0.94 4.07 43.85
C SER A 389 0.09 3.42 42.94
N THR A 390 1.11 2.81 43.54
CA THR A 390 2.09 2.01 42.82
C THR A 390 1.42 0.85 42.09
N GLN A 391 1.81 0.62 40.84
CA GLN A 391 1.35 -0.48 40.00
C GLN A 391 2.53 -1.33 39.54
N PRO A 392 2.39 -2.65 39.49
CA PRO A 392 3.45 -3.52 38.98
C PRO A 392 3.59 -3.37 37.46
N LEU A 393 4.79 -3.07 36.97
CA LEU A 393 5.19 -2.96 35.59
C LEU A 393 6.09 -4.16 35.26
N ILE A 394 5.58 -5.06 34.42
CA ILE A 394 6.20 -6.37 34.20
C ILE A 394 7.09 -6.35 32.97
N HIS A 395 8.36 -6.70 33.14
CA HIS A 395 9.40 -6.72 32.12
C HIS A 395 9.97 -8.09 31.84
N SER A 396 9.63 -9.09 32.66
CA SER A 396 10.15 -10.45 32.54
C SER A 396 9.90 -11.07 31.19
N THR A 397 10.95 -11.63 30.60
CA THR A 397 10.90 -12.43 29.35
C THR A 397 10.97 -13.93 29.64
N GLN A 398 11.18 -14.33 30.90
CA GLN A 398 11.31 -15.71 31.36
C GLN A 398 10.02 -16.19 32.00
N GLU A 399 9.80 -17.50 31.94
CA GLU A 399 8.74 -18.15 32.66
C GLU A 399 9.09 -18.24 34.14
N GLY A 400 8.10 -17.94 34.99
CA GLY A 400 8.31 -18.04 36.45
C GLY A 400 7.48 -17.06 37.24
N TYR A 401 7.73 -17.05 38.56
CA TYR A 401 7.10 -16.17 39.53
C TYR A 401 8.09 -15.12 39.99
N PHE A 402 7.74 -13.86 39.88
CA PHE A 402 8.62 -12.73 40.16
C PHE A 402 7.96 -11.75 41.12
N ILE A 403 8.78 -11.19 42.05
CA ILE A 403 8.36 -10.19 43.00
C ILE A 403 8.62 -8.80 42.43
N ALA A 404 7.67 -7.89 42.62
CA ALA A 404 7.85 -6.49 42.27
C ALA A 404 8.80 -5.80 43.28
N SER A 405 9.72 -5.00 42.77
CA SER A 405 10.68 -4.21 43.55
C SER A 405 10.61 -2.72 43.15
N ASN A 406 10.98 -1.83 44.04
CA ASN A 406 11.25 -0.45 43.70
C ASN A 406 12.47 -0.37 42.78
N TYR A 407 12.40 0.49 41.78
CA TYR A 407 13.48 0.69 40.81
C TYR A 407 14.81 1.06 41.51
N ASP A 408 14.76 1.95 42.49
CA ASP A 408 15.95 2.44 43.18
C ASP A 408 16.63 1.33 44.04
N GLU A 409 15.88 0.32 44.49
CA GLU A 409 16.38 -0.84 45.24
C GLU A 409 16.94 -1.91 44.29
N ASN A 410 16.24 -2.16 43.17
CA ASN A 410 16.64 -3.16 42.18
C ASN A 410 16.26 -2.70 40.74
N PRO A 411 17.15 -1.96 40.06
CA PRO A 411 16.87 -1.48 38.69
C PRO A 411 16.70 -2.59 37.64
N ASN A 412 17.19 -3.79 37.93
CA ASN A 412 17.11 -4.95 37.04
C ASN A 412 16.03 -5.96 37.46
N ALA A 413 15.06 -5.53 38.29
CA ALA A 413 13.97 -6.39 38.67
C ALA A 413 13.10 -6.75 37.47
N GLU A 414 12.63 -7.97 37.41
CA GLU A 414 11.70 -8.47 36.42
C GLU A 414 10.33 -7.76 36.47
N ILE A 415 10.00 -7.20 37.62
CA ILE A 415 8.81 -6.41 37.86
C ILE A 415 9.19 -5.16 38.65
N ILE A 416 8.89 -4.01 38.14
CA ILE A 416 9.19 -2.72 38.76
C ILE A 416 7.87 -2.07 39.23
N LEU A 417 7.88 -1.48 40.40
CA LEU A 417 6.75 -0.70 40.91
C LEU A 417 6.75 0.68 40.26
N SER A 418 5.60 1.08 39.67
CA SER A 418 5.46 2.38 39.06
C SER A 418 5.58 3.50 40.11
N PRO A 419 6.02 4.70 39.74
CA PRO A 419 5.91 5.87 40.58
C PRO A 419 4.43 6.23 40.86
N THR A 420 4.20 7.00 41.90
CA THR A 420 2.90 7.63 42.19
C THR A 420 2.90 9.10 41.77
N GLY A 421 1.71 9.70 41.65
CA GLY A 421 1.58 11.08 41.22
C GLY A 421 1.65 11.18 39.67
N TYR A 422 2.33 12.20 39.17
CA TYR A 422 2.45 12.51 37.73
C TYR A 422 3.87 12.30 37.26
N TRP A 423 4.04 11.70 36.08
CA TRP A 423 5.34 11.55 35.41
C TRP A 423 5.21 11.60 33.89
N TYR A 424 6.31 11.79 33.20
CA TYR A 424 6.40 11.67 31.77
C TYR A 424 6.98 10.32 31.36
N GLN A 425 6.34 9.70 30.37
CA GLN A 425 6.76 8.44 29.80
C GLN A 425 7.25 8.68 28.36
N LEU A 426 8.54 8.49 28.13
CA LEU A 426 9.16 8.66 26.83
C LEU A 426 9.39 7.32 26.15
N ALA A 427 8.61 7.07 25.10
CA ALA A 427 8.71 5.87 24.26
C ALA A 427 9.45 6.18 22.96
N TYR A 428 10.30 5.26 22.54
CA TYR A 428 10.98 5.29 21.25
C TYR A 428 10.52 4.13 20.40
N THR A 429 10.22 4.38 19.12
CA THR A 429 9.99 3.33 18.13
C THR A 429 10.99 3.52 17.00
N ASP A 430 11.97 2.63 16.92
CA ASP A 430 13.03 2.64 15.92
C ASP A 430 12.76 1.62 14.83
N ASN A 431 12.50 2.09 13.60
CA ASN A 431 12.14 1.27 12.46
C ASN A 431 13.00 1.66 11.26
N LYS A 432 13.91 0.76 10.85
CA LYS A 432 14.92 1.02 9.81
C LYS A 432 14.85 -0.01 8.69
N PRO A 433 13.76 -0.02 7.89
CA PRO A 433 13.68 -0.90 6.74
C PRO A 433 14.79 -0.62 5.72
N VAL A 434 15.40 -1.68 5.22
CA VAL A 434 16.42 -1.66 4.19
C VAL A 434 16.07 -2.66 3.10
N SER A 435 16.31 -2.30 1.85
CA SER A 435 16.13 -3.22 0.72
C SER A 435 17.21 -3.05 -0.34
N TYR A 436 17.57 -4.16 -0.95
CA TYR A 436 18.50 -4.24 -2.07
C TYR A 436 17.83 -4.99 -3.21
N ALA A 437 17.99 -4.50 -4.43
CA ALA A 437 17.49 -5.19 -5.60
C ALA A 437 18.52 -5.16 -6.73
N VAL A 438 18.69 -6.28 -7.42
CA VAL A 438 19.47 -6.39 -8.64
C VAL A 438 18.61 -7.08 -9.67
N LYS A 439 18.49 -6.49 -10.85
CA LYS A 439 17.67 -6.97 -11.95
C LYS A 439 18.49 -7.01 -13.24
N LEU A 440 18.56 -8.17 -13.85
CA LEU A 440 19.16 -8.39 -15.17
C LEU A 440 18.05 -8.73 -16.15
N LYS A 441 18.05 -8.06 -17.31
CA LYS A 441 17.07 -8.28 -18.36
C LYS A 441 17.74 -8.30 -19.72
N ALA A 442 17.40 -9.28 -20.52
CA ALA A 442 17.81 -9.43 -21.90
C ALA A 442 16.58 -9.39 -22.81
N ASP A 443 16.60 -8.51 -23.79
CA ASP A 443 15.56 -8.39 -24.81
C ASP A 443 16.11 -8.88 -26.15
N TRP A 444 15.32 -9.67 -26.84
CA TRP A 444 15.56 -10.09 -28.19
C TRP A 444 14.36 -9.72 -29.06
N ALA A 445 14.53 -8.70 -29.90
CA ALA A 445 13.50 -8.22 -30.79
C ALA A 445 13.87 -8.58 -32.23
N LYS A 446 12.95 -9.23 -32.95
CA LYS A 446 13.13 -9.66 -34.31
C LYS A 446 11.84 -9.50 -35.11
N ARG A 447 12.00 -9.33 -36.39
CA ARG A 447 10.89 -9.35 -37.32
C ARG A 447 11.03 -10.49 -38.32
N TRP A 448 9.98 -11.28 -38.47
CA TRP A 448 9.85 -12.33 -39.46
C TRP A 448 8.78 -11.95 -40.47
N GLY A 449 9.21 -11.49 -41.67
CA GLY A 449 8.29 -10.92 -42.64
C GLY A 449 7.53 -9.73 -42.06
N LYS A 450 6.22 -9.84 -41.95
CA LYS A 450 5.36 -8.80 -41.35
C LYS A 450 5.19 -8.91 -39.82
N ILE A 451 5.62 -10.01 -39.22
CA ILE A 451 5.43 -10.30 -37.79
C ILE A 451 6.57 -9.69 -36.98
N SER A 452 6.27 -8.89 -35.98
CA SER A 452 7.23 -8.43 -34.98
C SER A 452 7.14 -9.31 -33.74
N ASN A 453 8.29 -9.82 -33.29
CA ASN A 453 8.38 -10.62 -32.08
C ASN A 453 9.42 -10.02 -31.14
N ARG A 454 9.12 -9.98 -29.84
CA ARG A 454 10.03 -9.56 -28.79
C ARG A 454 9.96 -10.53 -27.64
N ILE A 455 11.06 -11.21 -27.39
CA ILE A 455 11.25 -12.08 -26.24
C ILE A 455 12.05 -11.33 -25.19
N MET A 456 11.57 -11.31 -23.98
CA MET A 456 12.22 -10.73 -22.80
C MET A 456 12.50 -11.85 -21.80
N LEU A 457 13.76 -12.02 -21.43
CA LEU A 457 14.20 -12.92 -20.37
C LEU A 457 14.82 -12.09 -19.25
N GLY A 458 14.49 -12.38 -18.02
CA GLY A 458 15.09 -11.67 -16.92
C GLY A 458 15.20 -12.47 -15.62
N ALA A 459 16.08 -11.97 -14.77
CA ALA A 459 16.29 -12.46 -13.43
C ALA A 459 16.31 -11.27 -12.46
N GLU A 460 15.79 -11.46 -11.28
CA GLU A 460 15.71 -10.42 -10.25
C GLU A 460 16.04 -11.03 -8.89
N LEU A 461 16.88 -10.34 -8.13
CA LEU A 461 17.17 -10.63 -6.73
C LEU A 461 16.69 -9.43 -5.89
N ASN A 462 15.81 -9.68 -4.94
CA ASN A 462 15.36 -8.72 -3.95
C ASN A 462 15.67 -9.25 -2.55
N SER A 463 16.27 -8.40 -1.71
CA SER A 463 16.54 -8.71 -0.32
C SER A 463 16.03 -7.56 0.54
N SER A 464 15.21 -7.83 1.53
CA SER A 464 14.66 -6.82 2.44
C SER A 464 14.78 -7.25 3.89
N GLY A 465 15.08 -6.29 4.76
CA GLY A 465 15.25 -6.49 6.18
C GLY A 465 14.96 -5.22 6.97
N ASN A 466 15.03 -5.31 8.29
CA ASN A 466 14.90 -4.18 9.20
C ASN A 466 16.10 -4.13 10.13
N LYS A 467 16.67 -2.93 10.32
CA LYS A 467 17.82 -2.68 11.20
C LYS A 467 17.44 -1.80 12.41
N GLY A 468 16.16 -1.67 12.69
CA GLY A 468 15.66 -0.90 13.82
C GLY A 468 15.64 -1.73 15.10
N ARG A 469 15.72 -1.05 16.23
CA ARG A 469 15.61 -1.68 17.56
C ARG A 469 14.17 -2.07 17.90
N GLY A 470 13.16 -1.45 17.25
CA GLY A 470 11.77 -1.61 17.63
C GLY A 470 11.34 -0.61 18.68
N LEU A 471 10.31 -0.97 19.47
CA LEU A 471 9.85 -0.15 20.61
C LEU A 471 10.82 -0.35 21.78
N TYR A 472 11.26 0.76 22.41
CA TYR A 472 12.06 0.73 23.63
C TYR A 472 11.87 1.98 24.48
N TYR A 473 12.32 1.89 25.74
CA TYR A 473 12.32 2.94 26.74
C TYR A 473 13.73 3.09 27.29
N ASP A 474 14.21 4.32 27.46
CA ASP A 474 15.53 4.57 28.04
C ASP A 474 15.52 4.52 29.56
N ASP A 475 14.39 4.93 30.19
CA ASP A 475 14.23 4.91 31.64
C ASP A 475 13.14 3.92 32.05
N MET A 476 13.58 2.81 32.61
CA MET A 476 12.70 1.71 33.00
C MET A 476 11.78 2.05 34.18
N ARG A 477 12.09 3.07 34.99
CA ARG A 477 11.20 3.56 36.08
C ARG A 477 9.84 4.01 35.53
N TYR A 478 9.84 4.54 34.31
CA TYR A 478 8.66 5.13 33.68
C TYR A 478 8.14 4.29 32.51
N ALA A 479 8.77 3.18 32.21
CA ALA A 479 8.31 2.25 31.17
C ALA A 479 7.00 1.57 31.62
N PRO A 480 6.04 1.31 30.74
CA PRO A 480 4.88 0.48 31.06
C PRO A 480 5.28 -1.00 31.13
N THR A 481 4.31 -1.88 31.41
CA THR A 481 4.50 -3.32 31.14
C THR A 481 4.91 -3.49 29.69
N TRP A 482 6.13 -3.96 29.43
CA TRP A 482 6.74 -3.98 28.11
C TRP A 482 7.86 -5.03 28.03
N ARG A 483 8.04 -5.59 26.83
CA ARG A 483 9.17 -6.48 26.50
C ARG A 483 9.77 -6.03 25.20
N GLU A 484 11.11 -6.05 25.13
CA GLU A 484 11.83 -5.68 23.94
C GLU A 484 11.59 -6.71 22.83
N TYR A 485 11.28 -6.23 21.63
CA TYR A 485 11.20 -7.03 20.43
C TYR A 485 12.01 -6.35 19.34
N ARG A 486 13.19 -6.86 19.08
CA ARG A 486 14.18 -6.23 18.21
C ARG A 486 13.94 -6.61 16.76
N TYR A 487 13.80 -5.58 15.91
CA TYR A 487 13.58 -5.78 14.47
C TYR A 487 14.89 -6.14 13.75
N ASP A 488 16.05 -5.68 14.25
CA ASP A 488 17.37 -5.94 13.67
C ASP A 488 17.85 -7.39 13.84
N GLU A 489 17.18 -8.17 14.68
CA GLU A 489 17.43 -9.61 14.86
C GLU A 489 16.61 -10.48 13.90
N LEU A 490 15.61 -9.89 13.20
CA LEU A 490 14.75 -10.62 12.29
C LEU A 490 15.49 -11.01 11.00
N PRO A 491 15.29 -12.24 10.49
CA PRO A 491 15.93 -12.68 9.26
C PRO A 491 15.44 -11.88 8.04
N PHE A 492 16.35 -11.65 7.10
CA PHE A 492 16.03 -11.01 5.82
C PHE A 492 15.15 -11.91 4.96
N LEU A 493 14.16 -11.29 4.30
CA LEU A 493 13.38 -11.92 3.25
C LEU A 493 14.13 -11.75 1.92
N ASN A 494 14.55 -12.87 1.34
CA ASN A 494 15.23 -12.89 0.05
C ASN A 494 14.30 -13.51 -1.00
N ASN A 495 14.12 -12.82 -2.13
CA ASN A 495 13.30 -13.29 -3.23
C ASN A 495 14.12 -13.31 -4.52
N ILE A 496 14.27 -14.48 -5.10
CA ILE A 496 14.92 -14.69 -6.39
C ILE A 496 13.83 -14.98 -7.40
N ALA A 497 13.79 -14.22 -8.49
CA ALA A 497 12.80 -14.40 -9.53
C ALA A 497 13.45 -14.59 -10.89
N GLY A 498 12.88 -15.52 -11.68
CA GLY A 498 13.13 -15.65 -13.10
C GLY A 498 11.84 -15.39 -13.88
N TYR A 499 11.93 -14.72 -15.03
CA TYR A 499 10.76 -14.42 -15.84
C TYR A 499 11.07 -14.43 -17.32
N LEU A 500 10.05 -14.85 -18.09
CA LEU A 500 10.08 -14.89 -19.56
C LEU A 500 8.77 -14.29 -20.07
N GLU A 501 8.85 -13.36 -21.01
CA GLU A 501 7.69 -12.77 -21.69
C GLU A 501 7.94 -12.71 -23.19
N ASP A 502 6.95 -13.11 -23.96
CA ASP A 502 6.95 -13.01 -25.43
C ASP A 502 5.81 -12.08 -25.86
N ARG A 503 6.18 -11.10 -26.69
CA ARG A 503 5.24 -10.15 -27.30
C ARG A 503 5.31 -10.30 -28.80
N ILE A 504 4.18 -10.67 -29.40
CA ILE A 504 4.02 -10.88 -30.85
C ILE A 504 3.05 -9.86 -31.39
N ILE A 505 3.43 -9.16 -32.48
CA ILE A 505 2.55 -8.24 -33.22
C ILE A 505 2.38 -8.80 -34.62
N LEU A 506 1.13 -9.13 -34.94
CA LEU A 506 0.68 -9.68 -36.23
C LEU A 506 -0.10 -8.61 -36.99
N PRO A 507 0.45 -7.97 -38.01
CA PRO A 507 -0.34 -7.12 -38.91
C PRO A 507 -1.33 -7.99 -39.71
N LEU A 508 -2.61 -7.60 -39.70
CA LEU A 508 -3.70 -8.31 -40.34
C LEU A 508 -4.29 -7.42 -41.46
N GLY A 509 -3.98 -7.74 -42.74
CA GLY A 509 -4.54 -7.04 -43.88
C GLY A 509 -3.94 -5.65 -44.18
N GLU A 510 -4.55 -4.94 -45.12
CA GLU A 510 -4.06 -3.65 -45.64
C GLU A 510 -4.51 -2.42 -44.79
N ASN A 511 -5.52 -2.57 -43.99
CA ASN A 511 -6.20 -1.45 -43.26
C ASN A 511 -5.55 -1.12 -41.89
N SER A 512 -4.26 -1.30 -41.69
CA SER A 512 -3.60 -1.05 -40.37
C SER A 512 -4.21 -1.85 -39.21
N SER A 513 -4.89 -2.95 -39.48
CA SER A 513 -5.34 -3.87 -38.45
C SER A 513 -4.17 -4.69 -37.94
N SER A 514 -4.15 -4.97 -36.64
CA SER A 514 -3.10 -5.77 -36.02
C SER A 514 -3.60 -6.51 -34.79
N LEU A 515 -3.07 -7.70 -34.58
CA LEU A 515 -3.25 -8.46 -33.36
C LEU A 515 -1.93 -8.46 -32.60
N GLU A 516 -1.97 -7.97 -31.39
CA GLU A 516 -0.87 -8.02 -30.44
C GLU A 516 -1.17 -9.04 -29.37
N LEU A 517 -0.25 -9.96 -29.11
CA LEU A 517 -0.33 -10.98 -28.06
C LEU A 517 0.89 -10.84 -27.17
N THR A 518 0.68 -10.83 -25.88
CA THR A 518 1.74 -10.84 -24.87
C THR A 518 1.48 -11.96 -23.89
N ALA A 519 2.39 -12.91 -23.81
CA ALA A 519 2.33 -14.04 -22.90
C ALA A 519 3.60 -14.11 -22.06
N GLY A 520 3.47 -14.26 -20.77
CA GLY A 520 4.63 -14.31 -19.90
C GLY A 520 4.40 -15.17 -18.66
N VAL A 521 5.50 -15.61 -18.09
CA VAL A 521 5.55 -16.37 -16.86
C VAL A 521 6.63 -15.82 -15.94
N ARG A 522 6.34 -15.76 -14.66
CA ARG A 522 7.29 -15.42 -13.62
C ARG A 522 7.27 -16.49 -12.54
N SER A 523 8.45 -16.94 -12.12
CA SER A 523 8.64 -17.82 -10.98
C SER A 523 9.45 -17.09 -9.93
N ASP A 524 8.93 -17.03 -8.72
CA ASP A 524 9.61 -16.43 -7.57
C ASP A 524 9.91 -17.52 -6.54
N ILE A 525 11.13 -17.52 -6.03
CA ILE A 525 11.63 -18.36 -4.95
C ILE A 525 11.94 -17.43 -3.78
N THR A 526 11.11 -17.48 -2.77
CA THR A 526 11.32 -16.71 -1.53
C THR A 526 12.04 -17.57 -0.52
N TYR A 527 13.19 -17.10 -0.02
CA TYR A 527 14.00 -17.77 0.98
C TYR A 527 14.18 -16.89 2.22
N ILE A 528 13.87 -17.46 3.38
CA ILE A 528 14.00 -16.79 4.68
C ILE A 528 14.91 -17.66 5.54
N LYS A 529 16.18 -17.22 5.65
CA LYS A 529 17.22 -17.97 6.37
C LYS A 529 16.86 -18.08 7.86
N ASN A 530 17.12 -19.25 8.44
CA ASN A 530 16.89 -19.54 9.86
C ASN A 530 15.43 -19.27 10.31
N SER A 531 14.47 -19.51 9.43
CA SER A 531 13.04 -19.43 9.75
C SER A 531 12.36 -20.76 9.46
N GLU A 532 11.20 -20.97 10.08
CA GLU A 532 10.37 -22.16 9.84
C GLU A 532 9.70 -22.16 8.45
N TYR A 533 9.68 -21.00 7.78
CA TYR A 533 9.12 -20.88 6.41
C TYR A 533 10.01 -21.54 5.33
N GLY A 534 11.33 -21.62 5.58
CA GLY A 534 12.27 -22.21 4.63
C GLY A 534 12.22 -21.53 3.25
N THR A 535 11.81 -22.29 2.24
CA THR A 535 11.71 -21.81 0.84
C THR A 535 10.28 -21.93 0.34
N VAL A 536 9.70 -20.82 -0.13
CA VAL A 536 8.35 -20.76 -0.70
C VAL A 536 8.44 -20.40 -2.18
N ASN A 537 7.84 -21.23 -3.02
CA ASN A 537 7.81 -21.03 -4.48
C ASN A 537 6.46 -20.44 -4.91
N SER A 538 6.48 -19.52 -5.87
CA SER A 538 5.26 -19.00 -6.49
C SER A 538 5.41 -18.88 -7.99
N PHE A 539 4.29 -19.02 -8.71
CA PHE A 539 4.22 -18.99 -10.16
C PHE A 539 3.13 -18.02 -10.62
N SER A 540 3.47 -17.12 -11.53
CA SER A 540 2.63 -15.99 -11.96
C SER A 540 2.54 -15.92 -13.48
N PRO A 541 1.66 -16.69 -14.14
CA PRO A 541 1.40 -16.57 -15.57
C PRO A 541 0.54 -15.33 -15.86
N ARG A 542 0.82 -14.66 -16.99
CA ARG A 542 0.07 -13.49 -17.47
C ARG A 542 -0.07 -13.54 -18.97
N PHE A 543 -1.26 -13.18 -19.45
CA PHE A 543 -1.57 -13.13 -20.88
C PHE A 543 -2.40 -11.88 -21.15
N ASN A 544 -1.98 -11.10 -22.15
CA ASN A 544 -2.70 -9.94 -22.66
C ASN A 544 -2.81 -10.04 -24.18
N ALA A 545 -3.92 -9.58 -24.73
CA ALA A 545 -4.15 -9.49 -26.17
C ALA A 545 -4.77 -8.14 -26.51
N GLN A 546 -4.38 -7.56 -27.64
CA GLN A 546 -5.00 -6.37 -28.20
C GLN A 546 -5.26 -6.59 -29.68
N TYR A 547 -6.49 -6.36 -30.10
CA TYR A 547 -6.87 -6.38 -31.49
C TYR A 547 -7.23 -4.98 -31.96
N THR A 548 -6.40 -4.40 -32.80
CA THR A 548 -6.69 -3.17 -33.56
C THR A 548 -7.44 -3.56 -34.80
N LEU A 549 -8.76 -3.27 -34.84
CA LEU A 549 -9.61 -3.62 -35.98
C LEU A 549 -9.25 -2.77 -37.19
N TRP A 550 -9.10 -1.46 -36.98
CA TRP A 550 -8.59 -0.55 -37.98
C TRP A 550 -8.07 0.76 -37.36
N LYS A 551 -7.22 1.44 -38.16
CA LYS A 551 -6.70 2.75 -37.85
C LYS A 551 -6.67 3.56 -39.12
N ASN A 552 -7.68 4.41 -39.36
CA ASN A 552 -7.80 5.24 -40.53
C ASN A 552 -8.40 6.59 -40.18
N ALA A 553 -7.64 7.68 -40.37
CA ALA A 553 -8.05 9.05 -39.99
C ALA A 553 -9.26 9.56 -40.80
N ASP A 554 -9.49 9.05 -42.01
CA ASP A 554 -10.53 9.54 -42.94
C ASP A 554 -11.89 8.88 -42.70
N LYS A 555 -11.99 7.90 -41.83
CA LYS A 555 -13.24 7.22 -41.50
C LYS A 555 -13.97 7.87 -40.34
N TRP A 556 -15.30 7.74 -40.32
CA TRP A 556 -16.16 8.19 -39.23
C TRP A 556 -15.75 7.61 -37.87
N VAL A 557 -15.32 6.35 -37.84
CA VAL A 557 -14.57 5.72 -36.74
C VAL A 557 -13.11 5.62 -37.18
N SER A 558 -12.25 6.50 -36.70
CA SER A 558 -10.85 6.58 -37.11
C SER A 558 -9.92 5.57 -36.42
N ASN A 559 -10.33 5.05 -35.28
CA ASN A 559 -9.60 4.03 -34.53
C ASN A 559 -10.58 3.16 -33.75
N LEU A 560 -10.33 1.83 -33.72
CA LEU A 560 -11.08 0.88 -32.90
C LEU A 560 -10.14 -0.22 -32.43
N ASN A 561 -9.93 -0.28 -31.13
CA ASN A 561 -9.12 -1.30 -30.45
C ASN A 561 -9.95 -2.05 -29.42
N VAL A 562 -9.82 -3.35 -29.36
CA VAL A 562 -10.31 -4.19 -28.26
C VAL A 562 -9.12 -4.87 -27.63
N TYR A 563 -9.05 -4.87 -26.32
CA TYR A 563 -7.96 -5.49 -25.58
C TYR A 563 -8.50 -6.24 -24.37
N GLY A 564 -7.70 -7.14 -23.86
CA GLY A 564 -8.03 -7.85 -22.62
C GLY A 564 -6.93 -8.81 -22.21
N GLY A 565 -7.07 -9.38 -21.04
CA GLY A 565 -6.09 -10.29 -20.52
C GLY A 565 -6.56 -11.03 -19.29
N VAL A 566 -5.75 -12.03 -18.93
CA VAL A 566 -5.89 -12.80 -17.69
C VAL A 566 -4.51 -12.99 -17.06
N GLY A 567 -4.45 -12.95 -15.74
CA GLY A 567 -3.16 -13.09 -15.08
C GLY A 567 -3.25 -13.45 -13.61
N LYS A 568 -2.13 -13.91 -13.09
CA LYS A 568 -1.91 -14.13 -11.66
C LYS A 568 -0.75 -13.25 -11.20
N SER A 569 -0.96 -12.55 -10.09
CA SER A 569 0.06 -11.72 -9.45
C SER A 569 0.16 -12.11 -7.98
N VAL A 570 1.38 -12.21 -7.45
CA VAL A 570 1.67 -12.65 -6.08
C VAL A 570 2.25 -11.49 -5.27
N LYS A 571 1.76 -11.31 -4.04
CA LYS A 571 2.26 -10.32 -3.07
C LYS A 571 2.92 -11.04 -1.90
N LEU A 572 4.17 -10.71 -1.64
CA LEU A 572 4.93 -11.24 -0.51
C LEU A 572 4.39 -10.67 0.82
N PRO A 573 4.50 -11.41 1.93
CA PRO A 573 4.04 -10.94 3.23
C PRO A 573 4.91 -9.80 3.78
N SER A 574 4.36 -9.04 4.74
CA SER A 574 5.12 -8.10 5.55
C SER A 574 5.84 -8.82 6.69
N PHE A 575 6.83 -8.15 7.31
CA PHE A 575 7.53 -8.68 8.48
C PHE A 575 6.60 -8.88 9.67
N GLU A 576 5.62 -8.02 9.88
CA GLU A 576 4.58 -8.22 10.89
C GLU A 576 3.81 -9.54 10.71
N VAL A 577 3.55 -9.91 9.46
CA VAL A 577 2.86 -11.17 9.10
C VAL A 577 3.78 -12.38 9.34
N LEU A 578 5.06 -12.26 9.00
CA LEU A 578 6.04 -13.35 9.13
C LEU A 578 6.50 -13.52 10.59
N TYR A 579 6.68 -12.40 11.29
CA TYR A 579 7.30 -12.36 12.62
C TYR A 579 6.41 -11.58 13.59
N PRO A 580 5.23 -12.12 13.95
CA PRO A 580 4.40 -11.49 14.97
C PRO A 580 5.16 -11.42 16.30
N SER A 581 5.02 -10.30 17.00
CA SER A 581 5.68 -10.14 18.30
C SER A 581 5.19 -11.19 19.30
N PRO A 582 6.07 -11.73 20.16
CA PRO A 582 5.67 -12.63 21.23
C PRO A 582 4.64 -11.97 22.15
N SER A 583 3.71 -12.76 22.69
CA SER A 583 2.80 -12.32 23.75
C SER A 583 3.19 -12.97 25.08
N TYR A 584 2.78 -12.32 26.15
CA TYR A 584 3.08 -12.75 27.51
C TYR A 584 1.78 -12.80 28.30
N SER A 585 1.66 -13.78 29.20
CA SER A 585 0.54 -13.88 30.12
C SER A 585 1.05 -13.62 31.53
N ASP A 586 0.69 -12.44 32.06
CA ASP A 586 1.04 -12.02 33.39
C ASP A 586 -0.18 -12.16 34.29
N LYS A 587 -0.07 -12.96 35.35
CA LYS A 587 -1.15 -13.21 36.31
C LYS A 587 -0.68 -12.93 37.72
N LEU A 588 -1.49 -12.19 38.44
CA LEU A 588 -1.26 -11.99 39.88
C LEU A 588 -1.20 -13.35 40.58
N ALA A 589 -0.08 -13.62 41.25
CA ALA A 589 0.14 -14.83 42.02
C ALA A 589 -0.05 -14.61 43.51
N PHE A 590 0.33 -13.42 43.99
CA PHE A 590 0.16 -13.08 45.42
C PHE A 590 0.17 -11.54 45.62
N ALA A 591 -0.75 -11.06 46.45
CA ALA A 591 -0.78 -9.65 46.90
C ALA A 591 -1.40 -9.62 48.32
N PRO A 592 -0.62 -9.51 49.37
CA PRO A 592 -1.13 -9.49 50.75
C PRO A 592 -1.75 -8.15 51.16
N GLY A 593 -1.67 -7.13 50.27
CA GLY A 593 -2.07 -5.74 50.57
C GLY A 593 -0.89 -4.89 51.05
N THR A 594 -1.19 -3.79 51.74
CA THR A 594 -0.19 -2.87 52.28
C THR A 594 0.47 -3.51 53.51
N MET A 595 1.79 -3.55 53.49
CA MET A 595 2.61 -4.08 54.60
C MET A 595 2.61 -3.12 55.78
N SER A 596 3.08 -3.61 56.97
CA SER A 596 3.15 -2.81 58.19
C SER A 596 4.09 -1.60 58.08
N ASP A 597 5.04 -1.63 57.15
CA ASP A 597 5.96 -0.53 56.83
C ASP A 597 5.40 0.45 55.76
N GLY A 598 4.16 0.24 55.32
CA GLY A 598 3.52 1.03 54.28
C GLY A 598 3.87 0.64 52.85
N THR A 599 4.73 -0.38 52.65
CA THR A 599 5.08 -0.87 51.32
C THR A 599 3.99 -1.79 50.73
N THR A 600 3.95 -1.95 49.44
CA THR A 600 3.04 -2.85 48.73
C THR A 600 3.83 -4.02 48.12
N PHE A 601 3.38 -5.24 48.41
CA PHE A 601 4.00 -6.45 47.87
C PHE A 601 3.15 -7.03 46.74
N TYR A 602 3.77 -7.31 45.59
CA TYR A 602 3.14 -7.99 44.48
C TYR A 602 4.05 -9.10 43.94
N ALA A 603 3.48 -10.25 43.70
CA ALA A 603 4.14 -11.32 42.94
C ALA A 603 3.25 -11.73 41.75
N TYR A 604 3.87 -11.89 40.60
CA TYR A 604 3.18 -12.27 39.35
C TYR A 604 3.80 -13.53 38.78
N SER A 605 2.97 -14.38 38.22
CA SER A 605 3.37 -15.43 37.30
C SER A 605 3.44 -14.85 35.89
N THR A 606 4.60 -14.96 35.25
CA THR A 606 4.79 -14.63 33.83
C THR A 606 4.98 -15.91 33.04
N ILE A 607 4.20 -16.06 31.98
CA ILE A 607 4.33 -17.17 31.03
C ILE A 607 4.51 -16.57 29.64
N PRO A 608 5.74 -16.63 29.07
CA PRO A 608 5.99 -16.18 27.72
C PRO A 608 5.35 -17.15 26.72
N SER A 609 4.83 -16.62 25.63
CA SER A 609 4.53 -17.42 24.46
C SER A 609 5.70 -17.34 23.51
N LYS A 610 6.10 -18.46 22.93
CA LYS A 610 6.95 -18.45 21.76
C LYS A 610 6.18 -17.77 20.63
N ALA A 611 6.87 -16.99 19.79
CA ALA A 611 6.29 -16.49 18.55
C ALA A 611 5.71 -17.69 17.77
N ILE A 612 4.41 -17.65 17.49
CA ILE A 612 3.75 -18.72 16.77
C ILE A 612 3.78 -18.37 15.28
N TYR A 613 4.79 -18.89 14.59
CA TYR A 613 4.83 -18.86 13.13
C TYR A 613 3.78 -19.82 12.55
N ASN A 614 3.30 -19.50 11.37
CA ASN A 614 2.44 -20.40 10.62
C ASN A 614 3.22 -20.92 9.40
N PRO A 615 3.85 -22.12 9.49
CA PRO A 615 4.65 -22.67 8.40
C PRO A 615 3.81 -22.98 7.15
N ASP A 616 2.50 -23.14 7.29
CA ASP A 616 1.56 -23.37 6.19
C ASP A 616 1.09 -22.08 5.51
N LEU A 617 1.62 -20.92 5.91
CA LEU A 617 1.25 -19.64 5.33
C LEU A 617 1.58 -19.59 3.84
N LYS A 618 0.54 -19.43 3.01
CA LYS A 618 0.66 -19.29 1.56
C LYS A 618 0.73 -17.83 1.18
N TRP A 619 1.53 -17.50 0.15
CA TRP A 619 1.59 -16.12 -0.32
C TRP A 619 0.26 -15.69 -0.93
N GLN A 620 -0.15 -14.48 -0.59
CA GLN A 620 -1.33 -13.84 -1.16
C GLN A 620 -1.14 -13.69 -2.67
N TYR A 621 -2.19 -14.01 -3.45
CA TYR A 621 -2.18 -13.77 -4.89
C TYR A 621 -3.54 -13.29 -5.38
N THR A 622 -3.53 -12.54 -6.48
CA THR A 622 -4.75 -12.09 -7.16
C THR A 622 -4.81 -12.70 -8.55
N ARG A 623 -5.94 -13.31 -8.89
CA ARG A 623 -6.31 -13.61 -10.26
C ARG A 623 -7.02 -12.41 -10.83
N GLN A 624 -6.52 -11.94 -11.96
CA GLN A 624 -7.01 -10.74 -12.64
C GLN A 624 -7.54 -11.14 -14.00
N ALA A 625 -8.69 -10.56 -14.38
CA ALA A 625 -9.24 -10.63 -15.72
C ALA A 625 -9.70 -9.22 -16.12
N GLU A 626 -9.43 -8.86 -17.36
CA GLU A 626 -9.75 -7.53 -17.89
C GLU A 626 -10.18 -7.64 -19.35
N ILE A 627 -11.16 -6.81 -19.73
CA ILE A 627 -11.52 -6.54 -21.11
C ILE A 627 -11.75 -5.04 -21.28
N GLY A 628 -11.30 -4.48 -22.39
CA GLY A 628 -11.50 -3.08 -22.67
C GLY A 628 -11.62 -2.78 -24.16
N MET A 629 -12.15 -1.62 -24.46
CA MET A 629 -12.33 -1.11 -25.80
C MET A 629 -11.94 0.36 -25.86
N GLU A 630 -11.28 0.73 -26.94
CA GLU A 630 -11.04 2.13 -27.30
C GLU A 630 -11.54 2.41 -28.70
N ALA A 631 -12.27 3.49 -28.87
CA ALA A 631 -12.74 3.97 -30.16
C ALA A 631 -12.52 5.47 -30.28
N THR A 632 -12.21 5.94 -31.50
CA THR A 632 -12.22 7.36 -31.86
C THR A 632 -13.26 7.58 -32.91
N ILE A 633 -14.31 8.33 -32.57
CA ILE A 633 -15.51 8.56 -33.42
C ILE A 633 -15.64 10.05 -33.66
N LYS A 634 -15.44 10.49 -34.89
CA LYS A 634 -15.48 11.95 -35.26
C LYS A 634 -14.63 12.81 -34.31
N GLY A 635 -13.45 12.37 -33.96
CA GLY A 635 -12.56 13.07 -33.04
C GLY A 635 -12.88 12.89 -31.55
N THR A 636 -14.04 12.31 -31.19
CA THR A 636 -14.36 11.93 -29.81
C THR A 636 -13.70 10.58 -29.47
N ARG A 637 -12.87 10.54 -28.45
CA ARG A 637 -12.23 9.31 -27.96
C ARG A 637 -13.03 8.72 -26.80
N VAL A 638 -13.40 7.46 -26.95
CA VAL A 638 -14.09 6.68 -25.93
C VAL A 638 -13.20 5.54 -25.50
N SER A 639 -12.97 5.39 -24.20
CA SER A 639 -12.27 4.25 -23.60
C SER A 639 -13.09 3.68 -22.46
N VAL A 640 -13.33 2.38 -22.50
CA VAL A 640 -14.07 1.65 -21.47
C VAL A 640 -13.29 0.39 -21.13
N SER A 641 -13.13 0.09 -19.85
CA SER A 641 -12.53 -1.16 -19.38
C SER A 641 -13.34 -1.76 -18.24
N ALA A 642 -13.57 -3.08 -18.32
CA ALA A 642 -14.18 -3.86 -17.26
C ALA A 642 -13.14 -4.82 -16.68
N PHE A 643 -13.16 -5.02 -15.36
CA PHE A 643 -12.23 -5.90 -14.67
C PHE A 643 -12.90 -6.75 -13.60
N ARG A 644 -12.28 -7.88 -13.34
CA ARG A 644 -12.60 -8.77 -12.21
C ARG A 644 -11.31 -9.24 -11.57
N ASN A 645 -11.12 -8.90 -10.29
CA ASN A 645 -9.98 -9.27 -9.49
C ASN A 645 -10.45 -10.13 -8.31
N ARG A 646 -9.91 -11.33 -8.18
CA ARG A 646 -10.17 -12.20 -7.02
C ARG A 646 -8.86 -12.46 -6.30
N THR A 647 -8.76 -11.93 -5.06
CA THR A 647 -7.60 -12.09 -4.20
C THR A 647 -7.79 -13.31 -3.32
N TYR A 648 -6.82 -14.21 -3.36
CA TYR A 648 -6.76 -15.45 -2.58
C TYR A 648 -5.70 -15.33 -1.51
N ASN A 649 -5.89 -16.04 -0.42
CA ASN A 649 -4.97 -16.11 0.71
C ASN A 649 -4.60 -14.72 1.28
N PRO A 650 -5.55 -13.77 1.48
CA PRO A 650 -5.23 -12.53 2.15
C PRO A 650 -4.68 -12.84 3.54
N TYR A 651 -3.68 -12.06 3.98
CA TYR A 651 -3.08 -12.26 5.30
C TYR A 651 -4.02 -11.76 6.38
N MET A 652 -4.24 -12.59 7.38
CA MET A 652 -5.15 -12.35 8.50
C MET A 652 -4.50 -12.64 9.82
N ARG A 653 -4.70 -11.74 10.76
CA ARG A 653 -4.35 -11.95 12.17
C ARG A 653 -5.42 -12.80 12.84
N THR A 654 -4.98 -13.77 13.63
CA THR A 654 -5.84 -14.62 14.47
C THR A 654 -5.19 -14.85 15.82
N ASN A 655 -5.96 -15.36 16.79
CA ASN A 655 -5.43 -15.82 18.07
C ASN A 655 -5.35 -17.35 18.09
N VAL A 656 -4.31 -17.86 18.72
CA VAL A 656 -4.20 -19.26 19.12
C VAL A 656 -4.18 -19.29 20.64
N TYR A 657 -5.05 -20.09 21.23
CA TYR A 657 -5.19 -20.23 22.68
C TYR A 657 -4.50 -21.50 23.14
N THR A 658 -3.58 -21.37 24.11
CA THR A 658 -2.84 -22.49 24.69
C THR A 658 -3.17 -22.57 26.18
N PRO A 659 -3.61 -23.75 26.70
CA PRO A 659 -3.91 -23.89 28.11
C PRO A 659 -2.65 -23.78 28.96
N TYR A 660 -2.80 -23.22 30.14
CA TYR A 660 -1.77 -23.19 31.16
C TYR A 660 -2.37 -23.06 32.58
N SER A 661 -1.57 -23.33 33.59
CA SER A 661 -1.94 -23.18 35.00
C SER A 661 -0.97 -22.26 35.70
N TYR A 662 -1.45 -21.58 36.73
CA TYR A 662 -0.63 -20.81 37.66
C TYR A 662 -1.18 -20.92 39.08
N ASN A 663 -0.31 -20.74 40.07
CA ASN A 663 -0.67 -20.80 41.49
C ASN A 663 -0.99 -19.40 41.99
N LEU A 664 -2.11 -19.26 42.69
CA LEU A 664 -2.60 -18.03 43.28
C LEU A 664 -2.78 -18.22 44.78
N THR A 665 -2.03 -17.47 45.55
CA THR A 665 -2.18 -17.35 47.00
C THR A 665 -3.06 -16.13 47.31
N THR A 666 -4.18 -16.35 47.99
CA THR A 666 -5.14 -15.31 48.34
C THR A 666 -5.05 -14.91 49.79
N GLN A 667 -5.80 -13.88 50.19
CA GLN A 667 -5.87 -13.44 51.60
C GLN A 667 -6.39 -14.52 52.55
N GLU A 668 -7.22 -15.46 52.07
CA GLU A 668 -7.69 -16.59 52.89
C GLU A 668 -6.56 -17.51 53.34
N HIS A 669 -5.57 -17.75 52.47
CA HIS A 669 -4.40 -18.56 52.82
C HIS A 669 -3.51 -17.88 53.87
N LEU A 670 -3.51 -16.53 53.91
CA LEU A 670 -2.81 -15.75 54.96
C LEU A 670 -3.46 -15.83 56.33
N ASN A 671 -4.77 -16.07 56.40
CA ASN A 671 -5.49 -16.16 57.66
C ASN A 671 -5.03 -17.36 58.51
N ASN A 672 -4.43 -18.39 57.89
CA ASN A 672 -3.89 -19.57 58.56
C ASN A 672 -2.40 -19.42 58.93
N CYS A 673 -1.81 -18.25 58.69
CA CYS A 673 -0.41 -18.00 59.01
C CYS A 673 -0.25 -17.59 60.47
N GLU A 674 0.51 -18.35 61.26
CA GLU A 674 0.74 -18.11 62.66
C GLU A 674 1.62 -16.90 62.94
N ILE A 675 2.46 -16.48 61.99
CA ILE A 675 3.33 -15.33 62.12
C ILE A 675 2.50 -14.04 62.19
N PRO A 676 2.68 -13.17 63.19
CA PRO A 676 1.95 -11.89 63.28
C PRO A 676 2.17 -11.03 62.03
N SER A 677 1.11 -10.38 61.52
CA SER A 677 1.14 -9.60 60.27
C SER A 677 2.23 -8.52 60.24
N ALA A 678 2.53 -7.90 61.41
CA ALA A 678 3.59 -6.90 61.58
C ALA A 678 5.02 -7.45 61.36
N ASN A 679 5.20 -8.77 61.47
CA ASN A 679 6.49 -9.41 61.41
C ASN A 679 6.73 -10.21 60.12
N ARG A 680 5.75 -10.25 59.22
CA ARG A 680 5.80 -11.08 58.02
C ARG A 680 6.76 -10.51 56.98
N VAL A 681 7.66 -11.34 56.50
CA VAL A 681 8.47 -11.10 55.31
C VAL A 681 8.12 -12.20 54.29
N TYR A 682 7.81 -11.82 53.08
CA TYR A 682 7.36 -12.75 52.03
C TYR A 682 8.45 -13.02 51.03
N SER A 683 8.55 -14.28 50.63
CA SER A 683 9.30 -14.72 49.47
C SER A 683 8.44 -15.64 48.62
N ILE A 684 8.76 -15.77 47.33
CA ILE A 684 8.07 -16.67 46.42
C ILE A 684 9.11 -17.55 45.72
N ASP A 685 8.81 -18.82 45.63
CA ASP A 685 9.62 -19.72 44.81
C ASP A 685 9.37 -19.44 43.32
N GLN A 686 10.45 -19.19 42.60
CA GLN A 686 10.37 -18.74 41.21
C GLN A 686 9.79 -19.79 40.27
N GLN A 687 9.90 -21.08 40.58
CA GLN A 687 9.43 -22.17 39.74
C GLN A 687 8.04 -22.62 40.10
N THR A 688 7.76 -22.78 41.38
CA THR A 688 6.50 -23.35 41.88
C THR A 688 5.46 -22.29 42.24
N GLY A 689 5.89 -21.04 42.53
CA GLY A 689 5.00 -19.99 42.99
C GLY A 689 4.55 -20.17 44.43
N ILE A 690 5.20 -21.04 45.23
CA ILE A 690 4.91 -21.22 46.66
C ILE A 690 5.39 -19.98 47.40
N VAL A 691 4.51 -19.42 48.20
CA VAL A 691 4.81 -18.26 49.04
C VAL A 691 5.26 -18.74 50.39
N THR A 692 6.45 -18.34 50.83
CA THR A 692 6.97 -18.58 52.15
C THR A 692 6.93 -17.29 52.98
N VAL A 693 6.37 -17.38 54.17
CA VAL A 693 6.34 -16.31 55.16
C VAL A 693 7.43 -16.58 56.19
N THR A 694 8.31 -15.60 56.40
CA THR A 694 9.36 -15.65 57.41
C THR A 694 9.11 -14.56 58.46
N ASP A 695 9.33 -14.89 59.71
CA ASP A 695 9.26 -13.94 60.82
C ASP A 695 10.54 -13.11 60.91
N LYS A 696 10.44 -11.77 60.73
CA LYS A 696 11.62 -10.89 60.83
C LYS A 696 12.25 -10.84 62.21
N THR A 697 11.55 -11.32 63.23
CA THR A 697 12.07 -11.40 64.61
C THR A 697 12.70 -12.76 64.95
N GLY A 698 12.46 -13.76 64.08
CA GLY A 698 12.91 -15.14 64.31
C GLY A 698 12.20 -15.91 65.41
N ALA A 699 11.10 -15.37 65.95
CA ALA A 699 10.30 -15.98 66.98
C ALA A 699 9.44 -17.17 66.50
N TYR A 700 9.07 -17.16 65.22
CA TYR A 700 8.27 -18.20 64.60
C TYR A 700 9.05 -18.86 63.44
N PRO A 701 8.88 -20.17 63.24
CA PRO A 701 9.47 -20.84 62.07
C PRO A 701 8.87 -20.33 60.79
N SER A 702 9.61 -20.38 59.69
CA SER A 702 9.11 -20.06 58.37
C SER A 702 7.96 -20.98 57.96
N GLN A 703 6.94 -20.43 57.34
CA GLN A 703 5.72 -21.14 56.99
C GLN A 703 5.45 -20.98 55.49
N GLU A 704 5.25 -22.10 54.77
CA GLU A 704 4.75 -22.10 53.41
C GLU A 704 3.23 -21.94 53.41
N LEU A 705 2.73 -21.06 52.52
CA LEU A 705 1.29 -20.85 52.37
C LEU A 705 0.72 -21.82 51.35
N SER A 706 -0.50 -22.30 51.65
CA SER A 706 -1.27 -23.01 50.64
C SER A 706 -1.69 -22.06 49.50
N TYR A 707 -2.07 -22.63 48.38
CA TYR A 707 -2.46 -21.87 47.16
C TYR A 707 -3.59 -22.58 46.42
N ASN A 708 -4.27 -21.85 45.53
CA ASN A 708 -5.22 -22.36 44.57
C ASN A 708 -4.57 -22.40 43.18
N THR A 709 -4.57 -23.52 42.53
CA THR A 709 -4.16 -23.62 41.13
C THR A 709 -5.27 -23.08 40.24
N ARG A 710 -4.94 -22.09 39.39
CA ARG A 710 -5.86 -21.45 38.44
C ARG A 710 -5.55 -21.91 37.04
N ASN A 711 -6.57 -22.40 36.36
CA ASN A 711 -6.50 -22.89 34.97
C ASN A 711 -7.07 -21.86 34.00
N THR A 712 -6.34 -21.52 32.96
CA THR A 712 -6.76 -20.55 31.97
C THR A 712 -6.03 -20.75 30.65
N PHE A 713 -6.27 -19.88 29.69
CA PHE A 713 -5.57 -19.85 28.39
C PHE A 713 -4.68 -18.62 28.24
N LYS A 714 -3.53 -18.80 27.61
CA LYS A 714 -2.77 -17.69 27.02
C LYS A 714 -3.14 -17.52 25.56
N SER A 715 -3.25 -16.27 25.12
CA SER A 715 -3.55 -15.92 23.73
C SER A 715 -2.26 -15.54 23.01
N ASN A 716 -2.00 -16.17 21.89
CA ASN A 716 -0.87 -15.89 21.02
C ASN A 716 -1.36 -15.39 19.68
N ILE A 717 -0.66 -14.39 19.14
CA ILE A 717 -0.96 -13.87 17.81
C ILE A 717 -0.32 -14.76 16.77
N GLN A 718 -1.10 -15.14 15.75
CA GLN A 718 -0.63 -15.85 14.58
C GLN A 718 -1.26 -15.24 13.32
N TYR A 719 -0.52 -15.22 12.22
CA TYR A 719 -1.09 -14.88 10.92
C TYR A 719 -1.43 -16.15 10.12
N ARG A 720 -2.54 -16.10 9.42
CA ARG A 720 -3.03 -17.16 8.54
C ARG A 720 -3.57 -16.60 7.24
N ASN A 721 -3.94 -17.46 6.32
CA ASN A 721 -4.64 -17.08 5.10
C ASN A 721 -6.13 -16.97 5.34
N GLY A 722 -6.73 -15.88 4.90
CA GLY A 722 -8.17 -15.64 4.93
C GLY A 722 -8.89 -16.14 3.68
N SER A 723 -10.20 -16.00 3.71
CA SER A 723 -11.09 -16.34 2.60
C SER A 723 -10.90 -15.41 1.41
N PRO A 724 -11.16 -15.88 0.18
CA PRO A 724 -11.00 -15.05 -1.01
C PRO A 724 -11.94 -13.83 -1.03
N VAL A 725 -11.46 -12.71 -1.55
CA VAL A 725 -12.25 -11.49 -1.76
C VAL A 725 -12.36 -11.14 -3.23
N GLU A 726 -13.46 -10.55 -3.63
CA GLU A 726 -13.76 -10.23 -5.01
C GLU A 726 -13.96 -8.73 -5.22
N ARG A 727 -13.34 -8.22 -6.28
CA ARG A 727 -13.50 -6.85 -6.78
C ARG A 727 -13.82 -6.90 -8.27
N MET A 728 -14.84 -6.19 -8.67
CA MET A 728 -15.22 -6.01 -10.06
C MET A 728 -15.50 -4.54 -10.34
N GLY A 729 -15.32 -4.12 -11.57
CA GLY A 729 -15.63 -2.74 -11.90
C GLY A 729 -15.54 -2.42 -13.37
N LEU A 730 -15.94 -1.19 -13.64
CA LEU A 730 -15.94 -0.57 -14.93
C LEU A 730 -15.30 0.81 -14.80
N ASP A 731 -14.30 1.10 -15.63
CA ASP A 731 -13.70 2.43 -15.78
C ASP A 731 -14.02 2.96 -17.16
N TRP A 732 -14.34 4.26 -17.30
CA TRP A 732 -14.55 4.90 -18.58
C TRP A 732 -13.96 6.29 -18.66
N ILE A 733 -13.54 6.67 -19.87
CA ILE A 733 -13.13 8.02 -20.25
C ILE A 733 -13.74 8.33 -21.61
N ILE A 734 -14.41 9.47 -21.71
CA ILE A 734 -14.92 10.02 -22.95
C ILE A 734 -14.31 11.41 -23.14
N ASP A 735 -13.37 11.53 -24.07
CA ASP A 735 -12.81 12.82 -24.50
C ASP A 735 -13.57 13.27 -25.74
N PHE A 736 -14.45 14.24 -25.57
CA PHE A 736 -15.20 14.80 -26.71
C PHE A 736 -14.25 15.54 -27.66
N ALA A 737 -14.63 15.54 -28.94
CA ALA A 737 -13.91 16.33 -29.92
C ALA A 737 -13.81 17.79 -29.45
N GLN A 738 -12.64 18.38 -29.58
CA GLN A 738 -12.41 19.76 -29.17
C GLN A 738 -13.37 20.69 -29.93
N ILE A 739 -13.90 21.70 -29.26
CA ILE A 739 -14.70 22.77 -29.83
C ILE A 739 -13.72 23.84 -30.35
N PRO A 740 -13.40 23.89 -31.66
CA PRO A 740 -12.31 24.72 -32.18
C PRO A 740 -12.53 26.20 -31.94
N ALA A 741 -13.77 26.67 -32.08
CA ALA A 741 -14.13 28.09 -31.94
C ALA A 741 -13.84 28.64 -30.53
N LEU A 742 -14.01 27.81 -29.50
CA LEU A 742 -13.78 28.14 -28.09
C LEU A 742 -12.45 27.59 -27.58
N ARG A 743 -11.76 26.77 -28.36
CA ARG A 743 -10.58 25.99 -27.95
C ARG A 743 -10.82 25.25 -26.63
N THR A 744 -12.00 24.67 -26.53
CA THR A 744 -12.50 24.01 -25.33
C THR A 744 -12.53 22.52 -25.54
N SER A 745 -11.95 21.76 -24.64
CA SER A 745 -12.08 20.32 -24.54
C SER A 745 -13.03 19.97 -23.41
N VAL A 746 -13.79 18.91 -23.59
CA VAL A 746 -14.73 18.39 -22.60
C VAL A 746 -14.41 16.92 -22.40
N ARG A 747 -14.25 16.50 -21.14
CA ARG A 747 -14.05 15.11 -20.74
C ARG A 747 -15.11 14.68 -19.75
N LEU A 748 -15.62 13.48 -19.95
CA LEU A 748 -16.46 12.76 -19.00
C LEU A 748 -15.72 11.49 -18.59
N ASP A 749 -15.37 11.35 -17.32
CA ASP A 749 -14.71 10.17 -16.79
C ASP A 749 -15.46 9.62 -15.57
N GLY A 750 -15.32 8.32 -15.33
CA GLY A 750 -15.98 7.73 -14.19
C GLY A 750 -15.58 6.28 -13.92
N ASN A 751 -16.09 5.77 -12.82
CA ASN A 751 -15.93 4.39 -12.42
C ASN A 751 -17.20 3.83 -11.75
N TYR A 752 -17.37 2.53 -11.89
CA TYR A 752 -18.28 1.74 -11.08
C TYR A 752 -17.48 0.61 -10.44
N TYR A 753 -17.49 0.54 -9.11
CA TYR A 753 -16.79 -0.52 -8.38
C TYR A 753 -17.75 -1.31 -7.51
N TYR A 754 -17.52 -2.62 -7.49
CA TYR A 754 -18.19 -3.61 -6.66
C TYR A 754 -17.15 -4.37 -5.88
N TYR A 755 -17.38 -4.53 -4.59
CA TYR A 755 -16.57 -5.33 -3.70
C TYR A 755 -17.46 -6.25 -2.87
N LYS A 756 -17.07 -7.51 -2.73
CA LYS A 756 -17.64 -8.47 -1.76
C LYS A 756 -16.49 -9.25 -1.12
N GLY A 757 -16.47 -9.25 0.21
CA GLY A 757 -15.56 -10.07 1.01
C GLY A 757 -16.31 -10.71 2.16
N ILE A 758 -16.15 -12.01 2.33
CA ILE A 758 -16.70 -12.82 3.43
C ILE A 758 -15.56 -13.68 3.97
N GLU A 759 -15.36 -13.64 5.27
CA GLU A 759 -14.44 -14.54 5.95
C GLU A 759 -15.20 -15.71 6.56
N GLU A 760 -14.83 -16.94 6.19
CA GLU A 760 -15.48 -18.16 6.63
C GLU A 760 -14.59 -19.07 7.47
N ASN A 761 -13.26 -18.83 7.44
CA ASN A 761 -12.33 -19.70 8.15
C ASN A 761 -12.56 -19.59 9.66
N LEU A 762 -12.41 -20.72 10.36
CA LEU A 762 -12.56 -20.77 11.80
C LEU A 762 -11.58 -19.81 12.49
N ILE A 763 -12.10 -18.96 13.38
CA ILE A 763 -11.33 -18.17 14.31
C ILE A 763 -11.59 -18.64 15.74
N ALA A 764 -10.55 -18.65 16.56
CA ALA A 764 -10.67 -18.89 17.97
C ALA A 764 -10.85 -17.57 18.73
N TRP A 765 -11.76 -17.54 19.66
CA TRP A 765 -11.98 -16.38 20.53
C TRP A 765 -12.53 -16.81 21.88
N MET A 766 -12.14 -16.12 22.92
CA MET A 766 -12.71 -16.22 24.27
C MET A 766 -13.00 -14.81 24.79
N PRO A 767 -13.94 -14.65 25.73
CA PRO A 767 -14.22 -13.39 26.38
C PRO A 767 -12.96 -12.77 26.99
N SER A 768 -12.98 -11.45 27.28
CA SER A 768 -11.84 -10.74 27.83
C SER A 768 -11.30 -11.42 29.10
N SER A 769 -10.02 -11.23 29.38
CA SER A 769 -9.37 -11.76 30.58
C SER A 769 -10.02 -11.32 31.92
N ALA A 770 -10.86 -10.32 31.88
CA ALA A 770 -11.67 -9.87 33.03
C ALA A 770 -12.96 -10.69 33.22
N SER A 771 -13.31 -11.58 32.30
CA SER A 771 -14.46 -12.46 32.41
C SER A 771 -14.06 -13.70 33.18
N ASN A 772 -14.55 -13.83 34.41
CA ASN A 772 -14.38 -15.04 35.24
C ASN A 772 -15.60 -15.95 35.11
N MET A 773 -15.39 -17.21 35.47
CA MET A 773 -16.47 -18.16 35.72
C MET A 773 -17.33 -17.69 36.93
N ALA A 774 -18.50 -18.27 37.11
CA ALA A 774 -19.38 -17.94 38.23
C ALA A 774 -18.74 -18.23 39.60
N ASP A 775 -17.82 -19.18 39.65
CA ASP A 775 -17.05 -19.54 40.83
C ASP A 775 -15.80 -18.64 41.09
N GLY A 776 -15.65 -17.55 40.30
CA GLY A 776 -14.51 -16.63 40.39
C GLY A 776 -13.22 -17.14 39.75
N ASN A 777 -13.20 -18.35 39.18
CA ASN A 777 -12.06 -18.86 38.44
C ASN A 777 -11.92 -18.18 37.07
N PRO A 778 -10.71 -18.13 36.48
CA PRO A 778 -10.55 -17.66 35.09
C PRO A 778 -11.41 -18.46 34.11
N TYR A 779 -11.88 -17.78 33.07
CA TYR A 779 -12.68 -18.39 32.04
C TYR A 779 -11.90 -19.49 31.30
N LYS A 780 -12.52 -20.65 31.06
CA LYS A 780 -11.86 -21.87 30.58
C LYS A 780 -12.46 -22.48 29.33
N TYR A 781 -13.23 -21.71 28.56
CA TYR A 781 -13.79 -22.13 27.28
C TYR A 781 -13.29 -21.25 26.15
N VAL A 782 -12.99 -21.85 25.00
CA VAL A 782 -12.65 -21.16 23.76
C VAL A 782 -13.69 -21.45 22.70
N GLY A 783 -14.31 -20.42 22.15
CA GLY A 783 -15.25 -20.55 21.05
C GLY A 783 -14.56 -20.50 19.68
N TYR A 784 -15.05 -21.29 18.73
CA TYR A 784 -14.56 -21.32 17.33
C TYR A 784 -15.68 -20.91 16.39
N TYR A 785 -15.48 -19.77 15.73
CA TYR A 785 -16.50 -19.12 14.90
C TYR A 785 -16.16 -19.25 13.42
N GLY A 786 -17.17 -19.41 12.57
CA GLY A 786 -17.02 -19.35 11.12
C GLY A 786 -16.80 -17.92 10.64
N GLY A 787 -15.59 -17.42 10.77
CA GLY A 787 -15.19 -16.08 10.36
C GLY A 787 -15.40 -14.98 11.39
N SER A 788 -14.80 -13.82 11.09
CA SER A 788 -14.91 -12.60 11.87
C SER A 788 -14.85 -11.39 10.95
N SER A 789 -15.25 -10.22 11.44
CA SER A 789 -15.09 -8.96 10.72
C SER A 789 -13.62 -8.63 10.52
N ILE A 790 -13.25 -8.29 9.29
CA ILE A 790 -11.90 -7.92 8.91
C ILE A 790 -11.95 -6.59 8.18
N THR A 791 -11.05 -5.68 8.54
CA THR A 791 -10.85 -4.41 7.84
C THR A 791 -9.63 -4.49 6.93
N SER A 792 -9.48 -3.52 6.06
CA SER A 792 -8.33 -3.41 5.15
C SER A 792 -6.99 -3.17 5.86
N THR A 793 -7.01 -2.70 7.10
CA THR A 793 -5.81 -2.25 7.84
C THR A 793 -5.50 -3.10 9.06
N SER A 794 -6.46 -3.84 9.57
CA SER A 794 -6.28 -4.75 10.69
C SER A 794 -7.27 -5.89 10.61
N SER A 795 -6.84 -7.09 10.95
CA SER A 795 -7.72 -8.22 11.16
C SER A 795 -8.22 -8.19 12.60
N SER A 796 -9.51 -8.41 12.79
CA SER A 796 -10.07 -8.57 14.12
C SER A 796 -9.61 -9.89 14.73
N THR A 797 -9.11 -9.82 15.95
CA THR A 797 -8.84 -11.02 16.77
C THR A 797 -10.03 -11.42 17.63
N SER A 798 -11.11 -10.65 17.56
CA SER A 798 -12.33 -10.87 18.35
C SER A 798 -13.44 -11.45 17.47
N ALA A 799 -14.26 -12.31 18.04
CA ALA A 799 -15.49 -12.74 17.39
C ALA A 799 -16.41 -11.53 17.14
N SER A 800 -17.06 -11.52 15.98
CA SER A 800 -17.97 -10.47 15.56
C SER A 800 -19.23 -11.06 14.95
N VAL A 801 -20.35 -10.35 15.11
CA VAL A 801 -21.60 -10.69 14.42
C VAL A 801 -21.48 -10.55 12.90
N SER A 802 -20.58 -9.69 12.40
CA SER A 802 -20.27 -9.55 10.97
C SER A 802 -19.03 -10.35 10.61
N ASN A 803 -19.04 -11.00 9.46
CA ASN A 803 -17.87 -11.65 8.88
C ASN A 803 -17.53 -11.15 7.47
N GLY A 804 -18.17 -10.07 7.03
CA GLY A 804 -17.88 -9.55 5.72
C GLY A 804 -18.60 -8.24 5.40
N SER A 805 -18.37 -7.75 4.21
CA SER A 805 -19.02 -6.55 3.69
C SER A 805 -19.20 -6.61 2.18
N LEU A 806 -20.24 -5.93 1.74
CA LEU A 806 -20.54 -5.64 0.35
C LEU A 806 -20.51 -4.14 0.16
N SER A 807 -19.76 -3.65 -0.83
CA SER A 807 -19.79 -2.24 -1.21
C SER A 807 -19.95 -2.06 -2.71
N LYS A 808 -20.61 -0.96 -3.11
CA LYS A 808 -20.80 -0.53 -4.49
C LYS A 808 -20.66 0.97 -4.56
N GLN A 809 -19.98 1.47 -5.57
CA GLN A 809 -19.88 2.91 -5.81
C GLN A 809 -19.95 3.24 -7.29
N LEU A 810 -20.55 4.36 -7.63
CA LEU A 810 -20.59 4.96 -8.96
C LEU A 810 -20.17 6.41 -8.84
N ASN A 811 -19.03 6.75 -9.43
CA ASN A 811 -18.52 8.11 -9.50
C ASN A 811 -18.41 8.55 -10.96
N MET A 812 -18.67 9.82 -11.22
CA MET A 812 -18.53 10.41 -12.54
C MET A 812 -18.11 11.86 -12.43
N ASN A 813 -17.18 12.29 -13.27
CA ASN A 813 -16.63 13.63 -13.28
C ASN A 813 -16.76 14.22 -14.68
N LEU A 814 -17.11 15.50 -14.75
CA LEU A 814 -17.12 16.30 -15.96
C LEU A 814 -16.03 17.36 -15.87
N THR A 815 -15.07 17.33 -16.79
CA THR A 815 -13.98 18.31 -16.85
C THR A 815 -14.11 19.12 -18.13
N ILE A 816 -14.12 20.45 -18.02
CA ILE A 816 -14.16 21.40 -19.11
C ILE A 816 -12.88 22.22 -19.06
N THR A 817 -12.08 22.19 -20.12
CA THR A 817 -10.81 22.91 -20.20
C THR A 817 -10.81 23.83 -21.40
N THR A 818 -10.61 25.13 -21.17
CA THR A 818 -10.57 26.18 -22.19
C THR A 818 -9.19 26.81 -22.27
N HIS A 819 -8.61 26.81 -23.44
CA HIS A 819 -7.34 27.49 -23.74
C HIS A 819 -7.61 28.87 -24.31
N ILE A 820 -7.02 29.91 -23.75
CA ILE A 820 -7.12 31.29 -24.19
C ILE A 820 -5.74 31.79 -24.59
N PRO A 821 -5.26 31.51 -25.82
CA PRO A 821 -3.90 31.80 -26.24
C PRO A 821 -3.55 33.29 -26.26
N LYS A 822 -4.50 34.15 -26.57
CA LYS A 822 -4.29 35.61 -26.64
C LYS A 822 -3.72 36.19 -25.34
N ILE A 823 -4.14 35.60 -24.20
CA ILE A 823 -3.68 36.01 -22.89
C ILE A 823 -2.84 34.88 -22.20
N ARG A 824 -2.50 33.81 -22.94
CA ARG A 824 -1.70 32.67 -22.47
C ARG A 824 -2.27 32.08 -21.16
N MET A 825 -3.54 31.69 -21.19
CA MET A 825 -4.26 31.20 -20.02
C MET A 825 -4.98 29.89 -20.30
N ILE A 826 -4.95 28.97 -19.33
CA ILE A 826 -5.78 27.78 -19.28
C ILE A 826 -6.73 27.90 -18.10
N LEU A 827 -8.00 27.67 -18.36
CA LEU A 827 -9.04 27.56 -17.35
C LEU A 827 -9.64 26.16 -17.41
N SER A 828 -9.64 25.45 -16.29
CA SER A 828 -10.29 24.15 -16.17
C SER A 828 -11.32 24.18 -15.04
N MET A 829 -12.49 23.65 -15.31
CA MET A 829 -13.53 23.39 -14.30
C MET A 829 -13.82 21.89 -14.27
N ARG A 830 -13.77 21.29 -13.09
CA ARG A 830 -14.09 19.89 -12.87
C ARG A 830 -15.24 19.75 -11.89
N ILE A 831 -16.35 19.19 -12.37
CA ILE A 831 -17.51 18.84 -11.55
C ILE A 831 -17.39 17.36 -11.20
N GLU A 832 -17.30 17.06 -9.91
CA GLU A 832 -17.17 15.72 -9.38
C GLU A 832 -18.50 15.28 -8.77
N GLY A 833 -19.05 14.14 -9.22
CA GLY A 833 -20.29 13.58 -8.73
C GLY A 833 -20.13 12.17 -8.17
N SER A 834 -20.70 11.90 -7.01
CA SER A 834 -20.94 10.55 -6.51
C SER A 834 -22.43 10.26 -6.63
N PHE A 835 -22.79 9.34 -7.54
CA PHE A 835 -24.18 9.04 -7.89
C PHE A 835 -24.73 7.87 -7.09
N TYR A 836 -23.84 6.98 -6.65
CA TYR A 836 -24.22 5.80 -5.88
C TYR A 836 -23.10 5.42 -4.94
N ASN A 837 -23.42 5.32 -3.66
CA ASN A 837 -22.52 4.83 -2.63
C ASN A 837 -23.34 3.93 -1.71
N TYR A 838 -23.03 2.64 -1.72
CA TYR A 838 -23.77 1.60 -1.02
C TYR A 838 -22.80 0.73 -0.22
N LYS A 839 -23.13 0.49 1.05
CA LYS A 839 -22.40 -0.43 1.92
C LYS A 839 -23.39 -1.28 2.71
N LYS A 840 -23.05 -2.56 2.91
CA LYS A 840 -23.81 -3.49 3.74
C LYS A 840 -22.82 -4.39 4.47
N ASN A 841 -22.98 -4.53 5.79
CA ASN A 841 -22.29 -5.56 6.55
C ASN A 841 -22.96 -6.93 6.30
N LEU A 842 -22.18 -7.99 6.27
CA LEU A 842 -22.62 -9.35 6.01
C LEU A 842 -22.37 -10.23 7.23
N SER A 843 -23.26 -11.17 7.46
CA SER A 843 -23.09 -12.28 8.38
C SER A 843 -23.65 -13.54 7.70
N GLU A 844 -22.90 -14.04 6.74
CA GLU A 844 -23.33 -15.13 5.87
C GLU A 844 -22.13 -15.99 5.46
N TYR A 845 -22.40 -17.18 4.97
CA TYR A 845 -21.45 -18.05 4.30
C TYR A 845 -21.50 -17.82 2.78
N SER A 846 -20.50 -18.32 2.05
CA SER A 846 -20.44 -18.16 0.60
C SER A 846 -21.58 -18.83 -0.16
N ASN A 847 -22.21 -19.82 0.43
CA ASN A 847 -23.43 -20.47 -0.06
C ASN A 847 -24.71 -19.62 0.13
N GLY A 848 -24.61 -18.48 0.82
CA GLY A 848 -25.72 -17.57 1.10
C GLY A 848 -26.50 -17.86 2.37
N GLU A 849 -26.14 -18.90 3.12
CA GLU A 849 -26.76 -19.19 4.41
C GLU A 849 -26.35 -18.16 5.46
N SER A 850 -27.30 -17.77 6.31
CA SER A 850 -27.03 -16.85 7.41
C SER A 850 -26.16 -17.54 8.46
N ARG A 851 -25.12 -16.84 8.90
CA ARG A 851 -24.25 -17.26 10.01
C ARG A 851 -24.91 -17.00 11.37
N GLY A 852 -25.75 -16.00 11.44
CA GLY A 852 -26.44 -15.55 12.64
C GLY A 852 -27.95 -15.62 12.52
N PHE A 853 -28.62 -15.31 13.60
CA PHE A 853 -30.06 -15.24 13.70
C PHE A 853 -30.51 -13.96 14.39
N ALA A 854 -31.74 -13.55 14.11
CA ALA A 854 -32.36 -12.36 14.66
C ALA A 854 -33.01 -12.66 16.00
N LEU A 855 -32.90 -11.72 16.95
CA LEU A 855 -33.53 -11.78 18.28
C LEU A 855 -34.47 -10.59 18.45
N GLU A 856 -35.62 -10.84 19.13
CA GLU A 856 -36.55 -9.78 19.49
C GLU A 856 -36.01 -8.95 20.65
N ASN A 857 -35.39 -9.58 21.66
CA ASN A 857 -34.86 -8.92 22.84
C ASN A 857 -33.35 -9.18 23.01
N ALA A 858 -32.65 -8.23 23.62
CA ALA A 858 -31.20 -8.34 23.91
C ALA A 858 -30.88 -9.49 24.89
N GLY A 859 -31.84 -9.85 25.74
CA GLY A 859 -31.70 -10.93 26.74
C GLY A 859 -31.86 -12.32 26.15
N ASP A 860 -32.42 -12.44 24.96
CA ASP A 860 -32.66 -13.75 24.32
C ASP A 860 -31.37 -14.36 23.75
N TYR A 861 -31.33 -15.69 23.67
CA TYR A 861 -30.21 -16.43 23.10
C TYR A 861 -30.64 -17.40 22.01
N PHE A 862 -31.90 -17.64 21.81
CA PHE A 862 -32.46 -18.61 20.85
C PHE A 862 -33.46 -17.94 19.94
N SER A 863 -33.41 -18.26 18.66
CA SER A 863 -34.42 -17.88 17.67
C SER A 863 -34.32 -18.79 16.46
N THR A 864 -35.43 -18.90 15.75
CA THR A 864 -35.51 -19.59 14.45
C THR A 864 -35.56 -18.60 13.28
N ASP A 865 -35.48 -17.31 13.58
CA ASP A 865 -35.48 -16.25 12.56
C ASP A 865 -34.04 -15.97 12.07
N TYR A 866 -33.74 -16.43 10.87
CA TYR A 866 -32.43 -16.21 10.23
C TYR A 866 -32.39 -14.97 9.33
N ASP A 867 -33.49 -14.20 9.24
CA ASP A 867 -33.47 -12.90 8.54
C ASP A 867 -32.88 -11.80 9.42
N ILE A 868 -31.55 -11.77 9.45
CA ILE A 868 -30.76 -10.78 10.22
C ILE A 868 -30.77 -9.38 9.59
N TYR A 869 -31.25 -9.25 8.36
CA TYR A 869 -31.27 -7.97 7.63
C TYR A 869 -32.55 -7.18 7.85
N GLY A 870 -33.44 -7.69 8.68
CA GLY A 870 -34.67 -7.01 9.10
C GLY A 870 -34.39 -5.76 9.96
N LYS A 871 -35.40 -4.90 10.08
CA LYS A 871 -35.33 -3.70 10.93
C LYS A 871 -35.56 -4.06 12.39
N ASN A 872 -34.85 -3.32 13.30
CA ASN A 872 -35.07 -3.33 14.73
C ASN A 872 -34.90 -4.70 15.42
N LYS A 873 -34.00 -5.52 14.90
CA LYS A 873 -33.68 -6.80 15.50
C LYS A 873 -32.23 -6.82 16.03
N TYR A 874 -32.03 -7.53 17.12
CA TYR A 874 -30.70 -7.91 17.57
C TYR A 874 -30.22 -9.09 16.76
N VAL A 875 -28.92 -9.17 16.51
CA VAL A 875 -28.33 -10.31 15.82
C VAL A 875 -27.38 -11.02 16.76
N ALA A 876 -27.53 -12.34 16.83
CA ALA A 876 -26.62 -13.21 17.56
C ALA A 876 -25.93 -14.19 16.62
N VAL A 877 -24.70 -14.55 16.97
CA VAL A 877 -23.92 -15.57 16.29
C VAL A 877 -23.35 -16.53 17.32
N TYR A 878 -23.53 -17.80 17.08
CA TYR A 878 -22.91 -18.85 17.87
C TYR A 878 -21.52 -19.20 17.33
N PRO A 879 -20.58 -19.60 18.21
CA PRO A 879 -19.46 -20.41 17.73
C PRO A 879 -19.99 -21.70 17.09
N LEU A 880 -19.30 -22.22 16.11
CA LEU A 880 -19.60 -23.54 15.54
C LEU A 880 -19.25 -24.63 16.54
N TYR A 881 -18.11 -24.45 17.22
CA TYR A 881 -17.58 -25.36 18.21
C TYR A 881 -17.05 -24.59 19.41
N TYR A 882 -16.86 -25.28 20.50
CA TYR A 882 -16.02 -24.81 21.60
C TYR A 882 -15.12 -25.92 22.12
N SER A 883 -14.05 -25.56 22.82
CA SER A 883 -13.20 -26.50 23.57
C SER A 883 -13.09 -26.05 25.01
N THR A 884 -12.70 -26.98 25.89
CA THR A 884 -12.48 -26.72 27.30
C THR A 884 -10.98 -26.67 27.62
N TRP A 885 -10.62 -26.17 28.78
CA TRP A 885 -9.24 -26.18 29.22
C TRP A 885 -8.71 -27.61 29.45
N GLU A 886 -9.58 -28.52 29.91
CA GLU A 886 -9.30 -29.92 30.19
C GLU A 886 -9.05 -30.71 28.89
N ASP A 887 -9.71 -30.30 27.80
CA ASP A 887 -9.57 -30.94 26.47
C ASP A 887 -9.56 -29.85 25.39
N PRO A 888 -8.41 -29.19 25.15
CA PRO A 888 -8.30 -28.07 24.23
C PRO A 888 -8.35 -28.51 22.76
N ASP A 889 -8.11 -29.77 22.46
CA ASP A 889 -8.04 -30.31 21.10
C ASP A 889 -9.39 -30.77 20.57
N THR A 890 -10.31 -31.19 21.45
CA THR A 890 -11.66 -31.62 21.06
C THR A 890 -12.56 -30.42 20.74
N ARG A 891 -13.20 -30.47 19.57
CA ARG A 891 -14.17 -29.46 19.10
C ARG A 891 -15.59 -29.97 19.40
N ILE A 892 -16.22 -29.47 20.44
CA ILE A 892 -17.58 -29.80 20.84
C ILE A 892 -18.57 -28.93 20.07
N PRO A 893 -19.56 -29.48 19.36
CA PRO A 893 -20.61 -28.72 18.71
C PRO A 893 -21.34 -27.80 19.68
N PHE A 894 -21.35 -26.50 19.39
CA PHE A 894 -21.83 -25.52 20.36
C PHE A 894 -23.35 -25.51 20.50
N ALA A 895 -24.07 -25.40 19.39
CA ALA A 895 -25.52 -25.18 19.40
C ALA A 895 -26.29 -26.28 20.13
N GLU A 896 -25.92 -27.54 19.88
CA GLU A 896 -26.55 -28.72 20.51
C GLU A 896 -26.26 -28.73 22.02
N LYS A 897 -25.00 -28.51 22.39
CA LYS A 897 -24.61 -28.53 23.81
C LYS A 897 -25.18 -27.36 24.58
N PHE A 898 -25.28 -26.18 23.94
CA PHE A 898 -25.88 -24.99 24.54
C PHE A 898 -27.39 -25.14 24.77
N ALA A 899 -28.09 -25.71 23.81
CA ALA A 899 -29.52 -26.04 23.99
C ALA A 899 -29.74 -27.08 25.09
N TRP A 900 -28.92 -28.14 25.12
CA TRP A 900 -28.96 -29.16 26.17
C TRP A 900 -28.69 -28.55 27.56
N ALA A 901 -27.68 -27.68 27.67
CA ALA A 901 -27.31 -27.04 28.92
C ALA A 901 -28.44 -26.14 29.49
N LYS A 902 -29.21 -25.48 28.63
CA LYS A 902 -30.35 -24.66 29.03
C LYS A 902 -31.37 -25.44 29.86
N GLU A 903 -31.57 -26.70 29.53
CA GLU A 903 -32.56 -27.56 30.18
C GLU A 903 -31.98 -28.38 31.35
N ASN A 904 -30.68 -28.74 31.25
CA ASN A 904 -30.09 -29.72 32.14
C ASN A 904 -28.98 -29.22 33.03
N ASP A 905 -28.29 -28.07 32.69
CA ASP A 905 -27.15 -27.54 33.41
C ASP A 905 -27.07 -26.02 33.31
N THR A 906 -27.75 -25.35 34.23
CA THR A 906 -27.83 -23.87 34.25
C THR A 906 -26.44 -23.22 34.43
N ALA A 907 -25.53 -23.87 35.15
CA ALA A 907 -24.17 -23.32 35.34
C ALA A 907 -23.40 -23.31 34.03
N LEU A 908 -23.38 -24.45 33.34
CA LEU A 908 -22.75 -24.54 32.01
C LEU A 908 -23.43 -23.62 31.00
N TYR A 909 -24.77 -23.52 31.01
CA TYR A 909 -25.52 -22.60 30.15
C TYR A 909 -25.05 -21.15 30.29
N ASN A 910 -24.95 -20.67 31.53
CA ASN A 910 -24.48 -19.29 31.79
C ASN A 910 -23.06 -19.04 31.34
N GLU A 911 -22.19 -20.05 31.45
CA GLU A 911 -20.82 -19.93 30.98
C GLU A 911 -20.74 -19.96 29.44
N LEU A 912 -21.44 -20.85 28.78
CA LEU A 912 -21.47 -20.92 27.31
C LEU A 912 -22.16 -19.68 26.70
N ALA A 913 -23.14 -19.09 27.40
CA ALA A 913 -23.79 -17.84 26.97
C ALA A 913 -22.78 -16.68 26.75
N LYS A 914 -21.66 -16.67 27.48
CA LYS A 914 -20.58 -15.68 27.33
C LYS A 914 -19.85 -15.80 25.99
N LEU A 915 -19.93 -16.95 25.32
CA LEU A 915 -19.40 -17.17 23.98
C LEU A 915 -20.35 -16.69 22.87
N VAL A 916 -21.61 -16.40 23.16
CA VAL A 916 -22.54 -15.92 22.14
C VAL A 916 -22.25 -14.46 21.83
N THR A 917 -21.86 -14.19 20.58
CA THR A 917 -21.62 -12.81 20.12
C THR A 917 -22.94 -12.16 19.74
N LYS A 918 -23.21 -10.97 20.23
CA LYS A 918 -24.44 -10.22 19.93
C LYS A 918 -24.13 -8.79 19.43
N SER A 919 -24.96 -8.27 18.55
CA SER A 919 -24.99 -6.86 18.19
C SER A 919 -26.20 -6.20 18.86
N SER A 920 -25.94 -5.13 19.61
CA SER A 920 -26.99 -4.29 20.19
C SER A 920 -27.51 -3.22 19.22
N THR A 921 -26.94 -3.11 18.01
CA THR A 921 -27.27 -2.04 17.06
C THR A 921 -28.27 -2.56 16.03
N SER A 922 -29.50 -2.12 16.09
CA SER A 922 -30.57 -2.51 15.17
C SER A 922 -30.31 -2.16 13.69
N TYR A 923 -29.36 -1.26 13.41
CA TYR A 923 -29.04 -0.84 12.05
C TYR A 923 -27.81 -1.51 11.45
N TYR A 924 -27.10 -2.35 12.20
CA TYR A 924 -25.77 -2.82 11.85
C TYR A 924 -25.71 -3.55 10.48
N PHE A 925 -26.75 -4.32 10.19
CA PHE A 925 -26.88 -5.09 8.94
C PHE A 925 -27.76 -4.41 7.89
N ASN A 926 -28.44 -3.30 8.23
CA ASN A 926 -29.22 -2.57 7.25
C ASN A 926 -28.32 -2.01 6.15
N PRO A 927 -28.73 -2.08 4.88
CA PRO A 927 -28.00 -1.46 3.80
C PRO A 927 -27.88 0.05 4.02
N ASN A 928 -26.67 0.58 3.89
CA ASN A 928 -26.41 2.01 3.90
C ASN A 928 -26.22 2.52 2.48
N LYS A 929 -27.17 3.26 1.97
CA LYS A 929 -27.09 3.98 0.71
C LYS A 929 -27.01 5.48 1.01
N ILE A 930 -25.92 6.09 0.59
CA ILE A 930 -25.72 7.53 0.70
C ILE A 930 -26.32 8.22 -0.52
N SER A 931 -27.05 9.33 -0.29
CA SER A 931 -27.60 10.15 -1.35
C SER A 931 -26.51 10.73 -2.26
N SER A 932 -26.85 11.05 -3.51
CA SER A 932 -25.91 11.65 -4.45
C SER A 932 -25.40 13.00 -3.94
N TYR A 933 -24.12 13.31 -4.22
CA TYR A 933 -23.51 14.59 -3.88
C TYR A 933 -22.51 15.01 -4.95
N PHE A 934 -22.24 16.33 -5.00
CA PHE A 934 -21.45 16.95 -6.04
C PHE A 934 -20.52 18.00 -5.43
N SER A 935 -19.35 18.19 -6.08
CA SER A 935 -18.49 19.34 -5.84
C SER A 935 -17.98 19.89 -7.17
N ALA A 936 -17.59 21.15 -7.20
CA ALA A 936 -17.01 21.78 -8.35
C ALA A 936 -15.65 22.39 -8.00
N ASN A 937 -14.65 22.09 -8.82
CA ASN A 937 -13.28 22.53 -8.67
C ASN A 937 -12.88 23.38 -9.86
N ILE A 938 -12.04 24.38 -9.65
CA ILE A 938 -11.53 25.28 -10.67
C ILE A 938 -10.00 25.32 -10.62
N ASN A 939 -9.37 25.24 -11.77
CA ASN A 939 -7.94 25.41 -11.93
C ASN A 939 -7.67 26.45 -13.01
N LEU A 940 -6.82 27.41 -12.72
CA LEU A 940 -6.43 28.50 -13.60
C LEU A 940 -4.91 28.55 -13.69
N THR A 941 -4.35 28.51 -14.89
CA THR A 941 -2.91 28.72 -15.11
C THR A 941 -2.70 29.85 -16.10
N LYS A 942 -1.91 30.85 -15.72
CA LYS A 942 -1.53 32.01 -16.50
C LYS A 942 -0.02 31.99 -16.74
N GLU A 943 0.39 32.04 -17.98
CA GLU A 943 1.79 32.26 -18.36
C GLU A 943 2.12 33.73 -18.53
N ILE A 944 3.29 34.11 -18.07
CA ILE A 944 3.88 35.45 -18.21
C ILE A 944 5.19 35.32 -18.99
N GLY A 945 5.15 35.69 -20.26
CA GLY A 945 6.27 35.38 -21.16
C GLY A 945 6.60 33.91 -21.19
N ASP A 946 7.82 33.55 -21.51
CA ASP A 946 8.30 32.16 -21.50
C ASP A 946 9.04 31.80 -20.20
N PHE A 947 9.10 32.76 -19.25
CA PHE A 947 9.91 32.64 -18.06
C PHE A 947 9.14 32.41 -16.75
N ALA A 948 7.81 32.65 -16.74
CA ALA A 948 7.03 32.48 -15.52
C ALA A 948 5.63 31.89 -15.80
N SER A 949 5.10 31.14 -14.86
CA SER A 949 3.69 30.76 -14.79
C SER A 949 3.14 30.90 -13.39
N ILE A 950 1.88 31.29 -13.29
CA ILE A 950 1.12 31.37 -12.05
C ILE A 950 -0.08 30.45 -12.20
N SER A 951 -0.25 29.52 -11.26
CA SER A 951 -1.38 28.60 -11.25
C SER A 951 -2.15 28.76 -9.94
N PHE A 952 -3.45 28.85 -10.04
CA PHE A 952 -4.39 28.89 -8.93
C PHE A 952 -5.37 27.73 -9.07
N TYR A 953 -5.71 27.11 -7.95
CA TYR A 953 -6.83 26.17 -7.92
C TYR A 953 -7.71 26.39 -6.69
N ALA A 954 -8.97 26.01 -6.79
CA ALA A 954 -9.88 25.96 -5.68
C ALA A 954 -10.79 24.71 -5.81
N ASN A 955 -10.78 23.89 -4.78
CA ASN A 955 -11.66 22.74 -4.64
C ASN A 955 -12.93 23.17 -3.92
N ASN A 956 -14.07 22.62 -4.37
CA ASN A 956 -15.39 23.00 -3.87
C ASN A 956 -15.56 24.54 -3.81
N PHE A 957 -15.24 25.22 -4.93
CA PHE A 957 -15.13 26.67 -4.94
C PHE A 957 -16.47 27.39 -4.71
N PHE A 958 -17.61 26.72 -4.92
CA PHE A 958 -18.91 27.23 -4.50
C PHE A 958 -19.17 27.06 -3.01
N ASN A 959 -18.23 26.45 -2.27
CA ASN A 959 -18.37 26.10 -0.87
C ASN A 959 -19.70 25.37 -0.59
N HIS A 960 -20.04 24.43 -1.46
CA HIS A 960 -21.29 23.69 -1.35
C HIS A 960 -21.25 22.75 -0.16
N MET A 961 -22.02 23.09 0.86
CA MET A 961 -22.18 22.32 2.10
C MET A 961 -23.53 21.58 2.10
N GLY A 962 -23.78 20.82 1.05
CA GLY A 962 -25.00 20.03 0.95
C GLY A 962 -25.12 19.02 2.08
N ARG A 963 -26.31 18.47 2.26
CA ARG A 963 -26.56 17.39 3.20
C ARG A 963 -26.59 16.07 2.46
N VAL A 964 -25.94 15.05 3.03
CA VAL A 964 -26.05 13.66 2.58
C VAL A 964 -26.96 12.90 3.54
N LYS A 965 -27.82 12.07 2.99
CA LYS A 965 -28.75 11.25 3.75
C LYS A 965 -28.33 9.79 3.68
N SER A 966 -28.28 9.14 4.84
CA SER A 966 -28.06 7.71 4.97
C SER A 966 -29.39 6.97 4.97
N SER A 967 -29.56 5.96 4.11
CA SER A 967 -30.75 5.10 4.12
C SER A 967 -30.79 4.13 5.30
N GLN A 968 -29.67 3.93 6.00
CA GLN A 968 -29.56 2.97 7.09
C GLN A 968 -30.34 3.46 8.33
N ASN A 969 -30.20 4.72 8.67
CA ASN A 969 -30.77 5.31 9.89
C ASN A 969 -31.61 6.57 9.61
N ASN A 970 -31.81 6.95 8.34
CA ASN A 970 -32.49 8.16 7.90
C ASN A 970 -31.90 9.48 8.43
N GLN A 971 -30.71 9.45 8.98
CA GLN A 971 -30.03 10.66 9.42
C GLN A 971 -29.42 11.42 8.25
N GLU A 972 -29.50 12.73 8.32
CA GLU A 972 -28.79 13.64 7.44
C GLU A 972 -27.57 14.20 8.15
N SER A 973 -26.43 14.11 7.50
CA SER A 973 -25.21 14.75 7.93
C SER A 973 -24.88 15.89 7.00
N SER A 974 -24.49 17.04 7.53
CA SER A 974 -23.94 18.08 6.70
C SER A 974 -22.61 17.61 6.12
N LEU A 975 -22.33 17.95 4.87
CA LEU A 975 -21.05 17.63 4.23
C LEU A 975 -19.85 18.31 4.91
N TYR A 976 -20.11 19.29 5.76
CA TYR A 976 -19.09 19.99 6.53
C TYR A 976 -18.26 19.06 7.42
N ASN A 977 -18.87 18.04 8.00
CA ASN A 977 -18.20 17.02 8.84
C ASN A 977 -18.04 15.67 8.13
N SER A 978 -18.29 15.60 6.82
CA SER A 978 -18.18 14.34 6.12
C SER A 978 -16.88 14.26 5.32
N SER A 979 -16.33 13.06 5.21
CA SER A 979 -15.22 12.74 4.30
C SER A 979 -15.64 12.63 2.83
N TYR A 980 -16.92 12.88 2.49
CA TYR A 980 -17.45 12.68 1.15
C TYR A 980 -17.10 13.81 0.19
N ILE A 981 -17.21 15.08 0.64
CA ILE A 981 -16.83 16.25 -0.15
C ILE A 981 -15.81 17.05 0.65
N PRO A 982 -14.69 17.46 0.04
CA PRO A 982 -13.74 18.33 0.69
C PRO A 982 -14.37 19.70 0.98
N GLN A 983 -13.98 20.30 2.10
CA GLN A 983 -14.25 21.70 2.37
C GLN A 983 -13.65 22.58 1.28
N PHE A 984 -14.10 23.85 1.20
CA PHE A 984 -13.44 24.84 0.34
C PHE A 984 -11.95 24.88 0.64
N TYR A 985 -11.15 24.67 -0.40
CA TYR A 985 -9.71 24.58 -0.29
C TYR A 985 -9.07 25.16 -1.54
N TYR A 986 -8.02 25.95 -1.40
CA TYR A 986 -7.38 26.64 -2.52
C TYR A 986 -5.86 26.54 -2.43
N GLY A 987 -5.19 26.80 -3.55
CA GLY A 987 -3.74 26.85 -3.63
C GLY A 987 -3.25 27.76 -4.75
N LEU A 988 -2.06 28.29 -4.54
CA LEU A 988 -1.34 29.13 -5.51
C LEU A 988 0.05 28.54 -5.73
N SER A 989 0.46 28.42 -6.97
CA SER A 989 1.85 28.12 -7.32
C SER A 989 2.42 29.11 -8.33
N ILE A 990 3.71 29.42 -8.17
CA ILE A 990 4.49 30.27 -9.06
C ILE A 990 5.67 29.43 -9.51
N ARG A 991 5.90 29.40 -10.82
CA ARG A 991 7.04 28.71 -11.40
C ARG A 991 7.82 29.69 -12.26
N LEU A 992 9.11 29.80 -11.98
CA LEU A 992 10.05 30.61 -12.74
C LEU A 992 11.00 29.69 -13.51
N LYS A 993 11.23 29.98 -14.78
CA LYS A 993 12.12 29.28 -15.69
C LYS A 993 13.19 30.30 -16.16
N LEU A 994 14.43 30.14 -15.69
CA LEU A 994 15.55 31.07 -15.92
C LEU A 994 16.68 30.44 -16.76
#